data_17a447ec3a46dad02e016c18cfe77710
#
_entry.id   17a447ec3a46dad02e016c18cfe77710
#
_cell.length_a   1.000
_cell.length_b   1.000
_cell.length_c   1.000
_cell.angle_alpha   90.00
_cell.angle_beta   90.00
_cell.angle_gamma   90.00
#
_symmetry.space_group_name_H-M   'P 1'
#
loop_
_entity.id
_entity.type
_entity.pdbx_description
1 polymer ?
#
loop_
_entity_poly.entity_id
_entity_poly.type
_entity_poly.pdbx_seq_one_letter_code
_entity_poly.pdbx_strand_id
1 'polypeptide(L)'
;MQNKGLVICVAVLLTLASIFYLSFSVATSYYDSQAEKIKDPIARQDYKDSVKYLGIYSYQKCLETQIGLGLDLKGGMNVILEISVPDVVDVLADHKTDPAYVKSLQQAKKEEETSQRDFISLFIDAYHKNAPGHRLAEIFATQQLKGKVSTQSTDEQVESALRAEVTAAIDNSYNVVRNRIDQFGVVQPNIQKLEGQEGRLMVEMPGIREPERMRKLLQGSANLEFWETYNNQEITPYLVQLDQRLANGDNGTEKKDTAATDGTKAPAKKAASKLQLRDSRNAAANAAKNETDAQLRRDHPLLSMLQTIPGEALSIVGYANVRDTAAINKLIYSHLAKQVLPSDLRLLWSAKPADGLNQKNVFELHALKITTSDGRPVLEGDVVTDAKDQFDQYGKPEVSMSMNSEGAREWSAITKANLGKAVAIVLDGVVYTAPRINSQIDGGQSSISGNFTIEDTKDLANTLKSGRMPAPARIVQEEVVGPTLGAQSIQQGLISFVIAFVVLMIYMLLMYDIIPGMMANVALLANLFFTLGILASFQSALTMPGIAGIVLTLGTAVDANVLIYERIKEEMRGGKGIKEALEAGYKNAFSAIFDSNLTSLITGIILLVTGTGPIRGFATTWIIGLCCSFFTAVFLTRIVYEKQMAKNRWLNQKFYTSISKNLMQNVNFGFMKMSKKSFTLCGIAAVVFIGSFAIRGLSQSIDFTGGRNYVVTLNKATEVESVRELLDGAFVNTTGTDAGKQATTSVIALGTDGKTIRVSTNYNIESNDPMEDDRAETILYNALHKAGFVSQANVEAFKNPDIRTGGSIISSAKVGPSVAKDITYGAIISVALALFFIFLYILLRFRNLGFSIGSIVALFFDTLTVVGIYSLCWGWMPFSLEIDQTFIGAILTVIGYSINDKVVVFDRIRENLKLHPKQDRETLFNSSINQTLARTINTSASTLIVLLCIFFLGGESIRSFSFAMILGVVFGTLSSIFIASPVAYMVLKRKTIDTNEVAKA
;
A
#
# COMPACT_ATOMS: atom_id res chain seq x y z
N MET A 1 3.27 46.85 2.76
CA MET A 1 2.23 45.83 2.36
C MET A 1 0.89 46.54 2.16
N GLN A 2 0.27 46.41 1.00
CA GLN A 2 -1.05 47.02 0.72
C GLN A 2 -2.21 46.35 1.43
N ASN A 3 -2.13 45.08 1.86
CA ASN A 3 -3.24 44.31 2.45
C ASN A 3 -2.89 43.71 3.83
N LYS A 4 -2.32 44.50 4.76
CA LYS A 4 -1.98 44.00 6.12
C LYS A 4 -3.16 43.38 6.86
N GLY A 5 -4.36 43.96 6.72
CA GLY A 5 -5.57 43.51 7.39
C GLY A 5 -5.96 42.08 6.94
N LEU A 6 -5.87 41.78 5.64
CA LEU A 6 -6.19 40.47 5.11
C LEU A 6 -5.24 39.37 5.67
N VAL A 7 -3.93 39.65 5.69
CA VAL A 7 -2.95 38.67 6.22
C VAL A 7 -3.16 38.41 7.71
N ILE A 8 -3.47 39.46 8.51
CA ILE A 8 -3.81 39.30 9.94
C ILE A 8 -5.08 38.48 10.09
N CYS A 9 -6.11 38.77 9.29
CA CYS A 9 -7.36 38.00 9.33
C CYS A 9 -7.12 36.51 9.03
N VAL A 10 -6.37 36.20 7.95
CA VAL A 10 -6.01 34.82 7.59
C VAL A 10 -5.20 34.14 8.71
N ALA A 11 -4.22 34.83 9.29
CA ALA A 11 -3.42 34.29 10.39
C ALA A 11 -4.27 33.98 11.64
N VAL A 12 -5.22 34.86 11.97
CA VAL A 12 -6.14 34.65 13.10
C VAL A 12 -7.08 33.49 12.83
N LEU A 13 -7.68 33.43 11.65
CA LEU A 13 -8.56 32.30 11.25
C LEU A 13 -7.81 30.98 11.28
N LEU A 14 -6.61 30.90 10.70
CA LEU A 14 -5.78 29.69 10.74
C LEU A 14 -5.43 29.30 12.19
N THR A 15 -5.09 30.29 13.03
CA THR A 15 -4.79 30.02 14.45
C THR A 15 -6.00 29.44 15.17
N LEU A 16 -7.18 30.06 15.02
CA LEU A 16 -8.42 29.58 15.63
C LEU A 16 -8.82 28.20 15.13
N ALA A 17 -8.74 27.96 13.82
CA ALA A 17 -9.01 26.65 13.24
C ALA A 17 -8.03 25.60 13.76
N SER A 18 -6.72 25.92 13.79
CA SER A 18 -5.70 24.98 14.30
C SER A 18 -5.91 24.65 15.78
N ILE A 19 -6.23 25.66 16.63
CA ILE A 19 -6.55 25.42 18.04
C ILE A 19 -7.78 24.50 18.15
N PHE A 20 -8.84 24.80 17.40
CA PHE A 20 -10.07 24.02 17.43
C PHE A 20 -9.84 22.56 17.06
N TYR A 21 -9.24 22.28 15.90
CA TYR A 21 -9.02 20.90 15.45
C TYR A 21 -8.00 20.13 16.29
N LEU A 22 -6.90 20.76 16.69
CA LEU A 22 -5.91 20.11 17.56
C LEU A 22 -6.44 19.83 18.97
N SER A 23 -7.43 20.61 19.45
CA SER A 23 -8.04 20.39 20.75
C SER A 23 -8.76 19.04 20.87
N PHE A 24 -9.27 18.48 19.76
CA PHE A 24 -9.87 17.14 19.74
C PHE A 24 -8.84 16.06 20.07
N SER A 25 -7.62 16.14 19.53
CA SER A 25 -6.55 15.18 19.84
C SER A 25 -6.15 15.24 21.33
N VAL A 26 -6.10 16.43 21.90
CA VAL A 26 -5.81 16.59 23.33
C VAL A 26 -6.96 16.05 24.20
N ALA A 27 -8.21 16.33 23.81
CA ALA A 27 -9.40 15.85 24.51
C ALA A 27 -9.47 14.30 24.48
N THR A 28 -9.23 13.68 23.31
CA THR A 28 -9.23 12.23 23.20
C THR A 28 -8.16 11.59 24.08
N SER A 29 -6.93 12.10 24.03
CA SER A 29 -5.83 11.60 24.88
C SER A 29 -6.14 11.74 26.38
N TYR A 30 -6.76 12.83 26.79
CA TYR A 30 -7.18 13.04 28.17
C TYR A 30 -8.24 12.02 28.60
N TYR A 31 -9.29 11.83 27.79
CA TYR A 31 -10.37 10.90 28.10
C TYR A 31 -9.90 9.44 28.08
N ASP A 32 -9.00 9.06 27.17
CA ASP A 32 -8.39 7.74 27.16
C ASP A 32 -7.57 7.48 28.43
N SER A 33 -6.75 8.43 28.84
CA SER A 33 -5.98 8.33 30.09
C SER A 33 -6.85 8.21 31.34
N GLN A 34 -8.05 8.82 31.35
CA GLN A 34 -9.00 8.65 32.43
C GLN A 34 -9.70 7.29 32.36
N ALA A 35 -10.09 6.85 31.16
CA ALA A 35 -10.72 5.56 30.94
C ALA A 35 -9.82 4.38 31.33
N GLU A 36 -8.50 4.46 31.09
CA GLU A 36 -7.52 3.45 31.47
C GLU A 36 -7.42 3.22 32.99
N LYS A 37 -7.74 4.22 33.80
CA LYS A 37 -7.77 4.10 35.27
C LYS A 37 -8.93 3.24 35.76
N ILE A 38 -9.95 3.04 34.92
CA ILE A 38 -11.13 2.22 35.22
C ILE A 38 -10.80 0.76 34.87
N LYS A 39 -10.73 -0.10 35.89
CA LYS A 39 -10.35 -1.53 35.74
C LYS A 39 -11.47 -2.36 35.11
N ASP A 40 -12.72 -2.03 35.35
CA ASP A 40 -13.87 -2.75 34.78
C ASP A 40 -14.07 -2.37 33.31
N PRO A 41 -14.07 -3.33 32.38
CA PRO A 41 -14.26 -3.07 30.95
C PRO A 41 -15.62 -2.42 30.61
N ILE A 42 -16.70 -2.83 31.30
CA ILE A 42 -18.06 -2.30 31.07
C ILE A 42 -18.13 -0.85 31.53
N ALA A 43 -17.72 -0.57 32.78
CA ALA A 43 -17.69 0.79 33.31
C ALA A 43 -16.75 1.72 32.51
N ARG A 44 -15.69 1.17 31.89
CA ARG A 44 -14.81 1.92 30.99
C ARG A 44 -15.53 2.32 29.71
N GLN A 45 -16.32 1.43 29.13
CA GLN A 45 -17.10 1.73 27.93
C GLN A 45 -18.20 2.76 28.24
N ASP A 46 -18.97 2.55 29.31
CA ASP A 46 -20.00 3.48 29.77
C ASP A 46 -19.44 4.89 30.00
N TYR A 47 -18.22 4.99 30.57
CA TYR A 47 -17.54 6.27 30.71
C TYR A 47 -17.28 6.92 29.35
N LYS A 48 -16.73 6.18 28.39
CA LYS A 48 -16.45 6.70 27.04
C LYS A 48 -17.73 7.16 26.33
N ASP A 49 -18.83 6.44 26.51
CA ASP A 49 -20.10 6.76 25.88
C ASP A 49 -20.79 7.97 26.54
N SER A 50 -20.54 8.20 27.84
CA SER A 50 -21.13 9.31 28.61
C SER A 50 -20.44 10.66 28.40
N VAL A 51 -19.16 10.66 27.98
CA VAL A 51 -18.33 11.88 27.89
C VAL A 51 -18.74 12.75 26.72
N LYS A 52 -18.85 14.07 26.96
CA LYS A 52 -19.11 15.10 25.93
C LYS A 52 -18.07 16.20 25.96
N TYR A 53 -17.26 16.30 24.92
CA TYR A 53 -16.32 17.41 24.74
C TYR A 53 -17.06 18.71 24.34
N LEU A 54 -16.70 19.82 24.95
CA LEU A 54 -17.40 21.12 24.80
C LEU A 54 -18.93 21.04 25.04
N GLY A 55 -19.40 20.00 25.74
CA GLY A 55 -20.82 19.76 25.98
C GLY A 55 -21.64 19.28 24.77
N ILE A 56 -21.03 19.18 23.59
CA ILE A 56 -21.72 18.87 22.32
C ILE A 56 -21.16 17.61 21.67
N TYR A 57 -19.85 17.46 21.61
CA TYR A 57 -19.17 16.40 20.85
C TYR A 57 -18.98 15.14 21.70
N SER A 58 -19.51 14.00 21.24
CA SER A 58 -19.29 12.69 21.88
C SER A 58 -17.82 12.28 21.78
N TYR A 59 -17.40 11.35 22.65
CA TYR A 59 -16.06 10.76 22.58
C TYR A 59 -15.76 10.18 21.20
N GLN A 60 -16.72 9.49 20.58
CA GLN A 60 -16.56 8.94 19.23
C GLN A 60 -16.30 10.03 18.20
N LYS A 61 -17.03 11.16 18.29
CA LYS A 61 -16.79 12.32 17.40
C LYS A 61 -15.41 12.94 17.62
N CYS A 62 -14.90 12.96 18.85
CA CYS A 62 -13.52 13.39 19.12
C CYS A 62 -12.51 12.45 18.47
N LEU A 63 -12.75 11.16 18.56
CA LEU A 63 -11.94 10.11 17.96
C LEU A 63 -11.88 10.19 16.42
N GLU A 64 -13.00 10.54 15.78
CA GLU A 64 -13.07 10.77 14.33
C GLU A 64 -12.38 12.06 13.88
N THR A 65 -12.33 13.08 14.74
CA THR A 65 -11.83 14.41 14.36
C THR A 65 -10.37 14.64 14.77
N GLN A 66 -9.82 13.81 15.66
CA GLN A 66 -8.41 13.88 16.06
C GLN A 66 -7.48 13.64 14.86
N ILE A 67 -6.18 13.97 15.01
CA ILE A 67 -5.16 13.59 14.02
C ILE A 67 -5.13 12.07 13.89
N GLY A 68 -5.45 11.56 12.72
CA GLY A 68 -5.32 10.13 12.40
C GLY A 68 -3.85 9.70 12.43
N LEU A 69 -3.56 8.56 13.05
CA LEU A 69 -2.26 7.90 12.94
C LEU A 69 -2.34 6.82 11.88
N GLY A 70 -1.45 6.85 10.91
CA GLY A 70 -1.38 5.86 9.84
C GLY A 70 -0.93 4.48 10.35
N LEU A 71 -0.94 3.53 9.44
CA LEU A 71 -0.59 2.13 9.68
C LEU A 71 0.79 1.96 10.35
N ASP A 72 1.80 2.65 9.83
CA ASP A 72 3.18 2.58 10.31
C ASP A 72 3.33 3.01 11.78
N LEU A 73 2.39 3.83 12.28
CA LEU A 73 2.43 4.38 13.62
C LEU A 73 1.53 3.62 14.60
N LYS A 74 0.30 3.30 14.21
CA LYS A 74 -0.69 2.64 15.09
C LYS A 74 -0.66 1.11 14.98
N GLY A 75 0.01 0.59 13.96
CA GLY A 75 -0.16 -0.78 13.51
C GLY A 75 -1.52 -0.95 12.80
N GLY A 76 -1.79 -2.13 12.30
CA GLY A 76 -3.04 -2.46 11.62
C GLY A 76 -2.80 -3.10 10.26
N MET A 77 -3.73 -2.87 9.32
CA MET A 77 -3.74 -3.52 8.01
C MET A 77 -4.05 -2.51 6.91
N ASN A 78 -3.32 -2.59 5.81
CA ASN A 78 -3.58 -1.88 4.56
C ASN A 78 -3.72 -2.90 3.43
N VAL A 79 -4.77 -2.79 2.62
CA VAL A 79 -4.99 -3.67 1.48
C VAL A 79 -5.37 -2.88 0.25
N ILE A 80 -4.90 -3.35 -0.92
CA ILE A 80 -5.48 -2.97 -2.21
C ILE A 80 -6.36 -4.12 -2.67
N LEU A 81 -7.65 -3.83 -2.76
CA LEU A 81 -8.66 -4.72 -3.31
C LEU A 81 -8.81 -4.44 -4.79
N GLU A 82 -8.80 -5.48 -5.60
CA GLU A 82 -9.11 -5.42 -7.01
C GLU A 82 -10.46 -6.09 -7.26
N ILE A 83 -11.40 -5.32 -7.78
CA ILE A 83 -12.71 -5.82 -8.24
C ILE A 83 -12.49 -6.43 -9.61
N SER A 84 -12.85 -7.68 -9.77
CA SER A 84 -12.63 -8.40 -11.03
C SER A 84 -13.53 -7.88 -12.15
N VAL A 85 -13.00 -6.97 -12.96
CA VAL A 85 -13.70 -6.45 -14.17
C VAL A 85 -14.08 -7.58 -15.13
N PRO A 86 -13.20 -8.59 -15.38
CA PRO A 86 -13.58 -9.75 -16.18
C PRO A 86 -14.82 -10.49 -15.66
N ASP A 87 -14.96 -10.61 -14.35
CA ASP A 87 -16.11 -11.32 -13.77
C ASP A 87 -17.37 -10.45 -13.80
N VAL A 88 -17.25 -9.10 -13.71
CA VAL A 88 -18.36 -8.18 -13.97
C VAL A 88 -18.85 -8.34 -15.41
N VAL A 89 -17.94 -8.35 -16.38
CA VAL A 89 -18.30 -8.53 -17.80
C VAL A 89 -18.98 -9.88 -18.04
N ASP A 90 -18.53 -10.94 -17.37
CA ASP A 90 -19.12 -12.27 -17.46
C ASP A 90 -20.55 -12.31 -16.87
N VAL A 91 -20.77 -11.66 -15.74
CA VAL A 91 -22.11 -11.49 -15.15
C VAL A 91 -23.04 -10.69 -16.10
N LEU A 92 -22.54 -9.62 -16.71
CA LEU A 92 -23.31 -8.82 -17.67
C LEU A 92 -23.65 -9.60 -18.95
N ALA A 93 -22.80 -10.55 -19.34
CA ALA A 93 -23.05 -11.49 -20.43
C ALA A 93 -23.98 -12.65 -20.04
N ASP A 94 -24.47 -12.71 -18.79
CA ASP A 94 -25.31 -13.78 -18.25
C ASP A 94 -24.61 -15.16 -18.35
N HIS A 95 -23.29 -15.21 -18.07
CA HIS A 95 -22.44 -16.40 -18.11
C HIS A 95 -22.57 -17.22 -19.41
N LYS A 96 -22.62 -16.54 -20.56
CA LYS A 96 -22.76 -17.23 -21.85
C LYS A 96 -21.61 -18.20 -22.12
N THR A 97 -21.96 -19.37 -22.65
CA THR A 97 -21.05 -20.46 -22.98
C THR A 97 -20.61 -20.46 -24.44
N ASP A 98 -20.83 -19.36 -25.18
CA ASP A 98 -20.39 -19.22 -26.57
C ASP A 98 -18.87 -19.41 -26.66
N PRO A 99 -18.36 -20.31 -27.53
CA PRO A 99 -16.93 -20.61 -27.59
C PRO A 99 -16.06 -19.41 -27.97
N ALA A 100 -16.55 -18.50 -28.83
CA ALA A 100 -15.81 -17.32 -29.23
C ALA A 100 -15.75 -16.30 -28.09
N TYR A 101 -16.87 -16.13 -27.35
CA TYR A 101 -16.92 -15.31 -26.14
C TYR A 101 -15.95 -15.83 -25.07
N VAL A 102 -16.06 -17.10 -24.69
CA VAL A 102 -15.20 -17.71 -23.65
C VAL A 102 -13.72 -17.59 -24.01
N LYS A 103 -13.36 -17.87 -25.28
CA LYS A 103 -12.00 -17.73 -25.78
C LYS A 103 -11.51 -16.28 -25.70
N SER A 104 -12.35 -15.32 -26.06
CA SER A 104 -12.02 -13.90 -26.03
C SER A 104 -11.85 -13.39 -24.61
N LEU A 105 -12.70 -13.82 -23.68
CA LEU A 105 -12.59 -13.51 -22.26
C LEU A 105 -11.27 -14.05 -21.66
N GLN A 106 -10.92 -15.30 -21.97
CA GLN A 106 -9.65 -15.89 -21.51
C GLN A 106 -8.43 -15.21 -22.13
N GLN A 107 -8.49 -14.85 -23.41
CA GLN A 107 -7.43 -14.11 -24.07
C GLN A 107 -7.23 -12.74 -23.47
N ALA A 108 -8.30 -11.99 -23.23
CA ALA A 108 -8.26 -10.67 -22.61
C ALA A 108 -7.70 -10.74 -21.18
N LYS A 109 -8.12 -11.73 -20.37
CA LYS A 109 -7.56 -11.98 -19.03
C LYS A 109 -6.03 -12.19 -19.07
N LYS A 110 -5.54 -12.92 -20.06
CA LYS A 110 -4.10 -13.15 -20.21
C LYS A 110 -3.35 -11.92 -20.72
N GLU A 111 -3.96 -11.16 -21.63
CA GLU A 111 -3.37 -9.92 -22.16
C GLU A 111 -3.35 -8.80 -21.12
N GLU A 112 -4.33 -8.74 -20.20
CA GLU A 112 -4.39 -7.81 -19.07
C GLU A 112 -3.15 -7.93 -18.16
N GLU A 113 -2.63 -9.14 -17.94
CA GLU A 113 -1.42 -9.36 -17.14
C GLU A 113 -0.16 -8.69 -17.73
N THR A 114 -0.14 -8.42 -19.03
CA THR A 114 1.02 -7.88 -19.74
C THR A 114 0.79 -6.50 -20.36
N SER A 115 -0.47 -6.04 -20.48
CA SER A 115 -0.88 -4.79 -21.09
C SER A 115 -1.30 -3.76 -20.03
N GLN A 116 -1.12 -2.48 -20.34
CA GLN A 116 -1.65 -1.36 -19.53
C GLN A 116 -3.00 -0.84 -20.04
N ARG A 117 -3.58 -1.48 -21.05
CA ARG A 117 -4.89 -1.10 -21.57
C ARG A 117 -5.98 -1.66 -20.66
N ASP A 118 -7.10 -0.94 -20.57
CA ASP A 118 -8.27 -1.38 -19.82
C ASP A 118 -8.81 -2.71 -20.36
N PHE A 119 -9.38 -3.53 -19.46
CA PHE A 119 -9.87 -4.87 -19.78
C PHE A 119 -10.95 -4.84 -20.87
N ILE A 120 -11.86 -3.87 -20.84
CA ILE A 120 -12.96 -3.79 -21.82
C ILE A 120 -12.42 -3.62 -23.23
N SER A 121 -11.43 -2.74 -23.43
CA SER A 121 -10.78 -2.57 -24.73
C SER A 121 -10.06 -3.84 -25.20
N LEU A 122 -9.34 -4.53 -24.29
CA LEU A 122 -8.68 -5.80 -24.61
C LEU A 122 -9.69 -6.90 -24.98
N PHE A 123 -10.80 -6.97 -24.25
CA PHE A 123 -11.85 -7.93 -24.52
C PHE A 123 -12.53 -7.69 -25.89
N ILE A 124 -12.85 -6.44 -26.21
CA ILE A 124 -13.47 -6.07 -27.50
C ILE A 124 -12.55 -6.42 -28.66
N ASP A 125 -11.26 -6.06 -28.57
CA ASP A 125 -10.27 -6.41 -29.59
C ASP A 125 -10.13 -7.93 -29.75
N ALA A 126 -10.10 -8.67 -28.63
CA ALA A 126 -10.05 -10.14 -28.66
C ALA A 126 -11.33 -10.74 -29.26
N TYR A 127 -12.51 -10.19 -28.95
CA TYR A 127 -13.78 -10.67 -29.50
C TYR A 127 -13.87 -10.44 -31.01
N HIS A 128 -13.56 -9.27 -31.51
CA HIS A 128 -13.54 -8.99 -32.95
C HIS A 128 -12.54 -9.89 -33.71
N LYS A 129 -11.43 -10.26 -33.08
CA LYS A 129 -10.43 -11.18 -33.64
C LYS A 129 -10.90 -12.64 -33.68
N ASN A 130 -11.63 -13.08 -32.63
CA ASN A 130 -12.08 -14.48 -32.50
C ASN A 130 -13.46 -14.73 -33.17
N ALA A 131 -14.28 -13.69 -33.35
CA ALA A 131 -15.60 -13.72 -33.95
C ALA A 131 -15.75 -12.63 -35.03
N PRO A 132 -15.01 -12.67 -36.13
CA PRO A 132 -15.08 -11.63 -37.17
C PRO A 132 -16.47 -11.56 -37.82
N GLY A 133 -17.07 -10.38 -37.81
CA GLY A 133 -18.41 -10.14 -38.37
C GLY A 133 -19.59 -10.31 -37.40
N HIS A 134 -19.37 -10.76 -36.16
CA HIS A 134 -20.40 -10.80 -35.11
C HIS A 134 -20.37 -9.50 -34.30
N ARG A 135 -21.55 -9.10 -33.83
CA ARG A 135 -21.72 -7.88 -33.02
C ARG A 135 -21.65 -8.22 -31.53
N LEU A 136 -21.10 -7.31 -30.74
CA LEU A 136 -21.12 -7.41 -29.28
C LEU A 136 -22.55 -7.52 -28.72
N ALA A 137 -23.52 -6.90 -29.37
CA ALA A 137 -24.93 -6.96 -28.98
C ALA A 137 -25.51 -8.39 -28.95
N GLU A 138 -24.95 -9.36 -29.71
CA GLU A 138 -25.39 -10.77 -29.69
C GLU A 138 -25.06 -11.43 -28.34
N ILE A 139 -24.02 -10.96 -27.68
CA ILE A 139 -23.58 -11.44 -26.34
C ILE A 139 -24.28 -10.65 -25.24
N PHE A 140 -24.34 -9.32 -25.36
CA PHE A 140 -24.71 -8.42 -24.25
C PHE A 140 -26.18 -7.92 -24.30
N ALA A 141 -27.01 -8.37 -25.24
CA ALA A 141 -28.46 -8.14 -25.17
C ALA A 141 -29.12 -9.04 -24.12
N THR A 142 -28.71 -8.90 -22.86
CA THR A 142 -29.13 -9.71 -21.70
C THR A 142 -30.21 -9.00 -20.88
N GLN A 143 -30.81 -9.72 -19.94
CA GLN A 143 -31.76 -9.14 -18.98
C GLN A 143 -31.09 -8.10 -18.09
N GLN A 144 -29.81 -8.30 -17.78
CA GLN A 144 -28.98 -7.37 -16.97
C GLN A 144 -28.84 -5.98 -17.63
N LEU A 145 -28.73 -5.95 -18.97
CA LEU A 145 -28.56 -4.72 -19.75
C LEU A 145 -29.87 -4.26 -20.45
N LYS A 146 -31.01 -4.77 -19.98
CA LYS A 146 -32.32 -4.41 -20.53
C LYS A 146 -32.58 -2.91 -20.47
N GLY A 147 -32.93 -2.32 -21.62
CA GLY A 147 -33.13 -0.88 -21.76
C GLY A 147 -31.88 -0.06 -22.08
N LYS A 148 -30.66 -0.64 -21.97
CA LYS A 148 -29.40 -0.03 -22.36
C LYS A 148 -28.79 -0.65 -23.62
N VAL A 149 -28.91 -1.95 -23.78
CA VAL A 149 -28.44 -2.70 -24.95
C VAL A 149 -29.59 -3.48 -25.55
N SER A 150 -29.74 -3.38 -26.87
CA SER A 150 -30.68 -4.17 -27.70
C SER A 150 -29.91 -4.95 -28.73
N THR A 151 -30.53 -5.95 -29.36
CA THR A 151 -29.92 -6.75 -30.45
C THR A 151 -29.52 -5.91 -31.68
N GLN A 152 -30.02 -4.67 -31.78
CA GLN A 152 -29.70 -3.74 -32.87
C GLN A 152 -28.63 -2.70 -32.47
N SER A 153 -28.16 -2.70 -31.22
CA SER A 153 -27.16 -1.75 -30.73
C SER A 153 -25.82 -1.92 -31.46
N THR A 154 -25.15 -0.78 -31.70
CA THR A 154 -23.78 -0.80 -32.27
C THR A 154 -22.76 -1.20 -31.22
N ASP A 155 -21.58 -1.69 -31.62
CA ASP A 155 -20.52 -2.09 -30.71
C ASP A 155 -20.06 -0.94 -29.82
N GLU A 156 -20.02 0.30 -30.32
CA GLU A 156 -19.72 1.49 -29.53
C GLU A 156 -20.76 1.77 -28.42
N GLN A 157 -22.05 1.50 -28.73
CA GLN A 157 -23.12 1.63 -27.72
C GLN A 157 -23.01 0.55 -26.64
N VAL A 158 -22.66 -0.68 -27.04
CA VAL A 158 -22.42 -1.78 -26.10
C VAL A 158 -21.21 -1.49 -25.25
N GLU A 159 -20.10 -1.04 -25.84
CA GLU A 159 -18.90 -0.63 -25.10
C GLU A 159 -19.22 0.46 -24.07
N SER A 160 -19.94 1.51 -24.48
CA SER A 160 -20.34 2.60 -23.56
C SER A 160 -21.21 2.08 -22.41
N ALA A 161 -22.14 1.16 -22.70
CA ALA A 161 -22.98 0.54 -21.68
C ALA A 161 -22.16 -0.35 -20.73
N LEU A 162 -21.21 -1.15 -21.24
CA LEU A 162 -20.32 -1.98 -20.41
C LEU A 162 -19.45 -1.12 -19.48
N ARG A 163 -18.84 -0.05 -19.99
CA ARG A 163 -18.05 0.87 -19.18
C ARG A 163 -18.87 1.53 -18.06
N ALA A 164 -20.09 1.92 -18.36
CA ALA A 164 -20.99 2.51 -17.37
C ALA A 164 -21.39 1.49 -16.29
N GLU A 165 -21.67 0.24 -16.66
CA GLU A 165 -22.01 -0.82 -15.68
C GLU A 165 -20.82 -1.26 -14.84
N VAL A 166 -19.64 -1.39 -15.43
CA VAL A 166 -18.40 -1.69 -14.69
C VAL A 166 -18.11 -0.58 -13.67
N THR A 167 -18.23 0.68 -14.08
CA THR A 167 -18.06 1.81 -13.16
C THR A 167 -19.09 1.75 -12.02
N ALA A 168 -20.35 1.46 -12.33
CA ALA A 168 -21.41 1.32 -11.31
C ALA A 168 -21.14 0.13 -10.38
N ALA A 169 -20.63 -0.99 -10.90
CA ALA A 169 -20.26 -2.15 -10.08
C ALA A 169 -19.09 -1.84 -9.13
N ILE A 170 -18.08 -1.10 -9.59
CA ILE A 170 -16.96 -0.64 -8.75
C ILE A 170 -17.46 0.31 -7.66
N ASP A 171 -18.37 1.24 -8.01
CA ASP A 171 -18.96 2.19 -7.06
C ASP A 171 -19.81 1.49 -6.00
N ASN A 172 -20.57 0.48 -6.41
CA ASN A 172 -21.33 -0.34 -5.46
C ASN A 172 -20.41 -1.15 -4.56
N SER A 173 -19.36 -1.78 -5.11
CA SER A 173 -18.37 -2.51 -4.32
C SER A 173 -17.66 -1.61 -3.30
N TYR A 174 -17.31 -0.37 -3.69
CA TYR A 174 -16.78 0.63 -2.76
C TYR A 174 -17.72 0.89 -1.58
N ASN A 175 -19.01 1.08 -1.86
CA ASN A 175 -20.01 1.32 -0.81
C ASN A 175 -20.18 0.10 0.11
N VAL A 176 -20.19 -1.11 -0.45
CA VAL A 176 -20.27 -2.36 0.32
C VAL A 176 -19.06 -2.52 1.23
N VAL A 177 -17.85 -2.34 0.71
CA VAL A 177 -16.61 -2.39 1.50
C VAL A 177 -16.62 -1.35 2.62
N ARG A 178 -17.04 -0.12 2.33
CA ARG A 178 -17.17 0.94 3.32
C ARG A 178 -18.15 0.57 4.43
N ASN A 179 -19.35 0.12 4.06
CA ASN A 179 -20.37 -0.29 5.03
C ASN A 179 -19.87 -1.42 5.93
N ARG A 180 -19.15 -2.41 5.37
CA ARG A 180 -18.55 -3.51 6.14
C ARG A 180 -17.57 -2.99 7.17
N ILE A 181 -16.65 -2.13 6.77
CA ILE A 181 -15.61 -1.58 7.64
C ILE A 181 -16.23 -0.70 8.74
N ASP A 182 -17.23 0.11 8.40
CA ASP A 182 -17.94 0.96 9.37
C ASP A 182 -18.66 0.11 10.44
N GLN A 183 -19.28 -1.01 10.04
CA GLN A 183 -19.97 -1.92 10.96
C GLN A 183 -19.01 -2.69 11.88
N PHE A 184 -17.77 -2.93 11.42
CA PHE A 184 -16.72 -3.52 12.25
C PHE A 184 -16.12 -2.57 13.30
N GLY A 185 -16.50 -1.30 13.25
CA GLY A 185 -16.06 -0.30 14.22
C GLY A 185 -14.59 0.08 14.08
N VAL A 186 -14.03 0.00 12.87
CA VAL A 186 -12.68 0.48 12.59
C VAL A 186 -12.65 2.00 12.74
N VAL A 187 -11.75 2.49 13.57
CA VAL A 187 -11.62 3.93 13.83
C VAL A 187 -10.80 4.58 12.73
N GLN A 188 -11.37 5.58 12.06
CA GLN A 188 -10.74 6.34 10.97
C GLN A 188 -10.20 5.45 9.83
N PRO A 189 -11.02 4.58 9.23
CA PRO A 189 -10.59 3.86 8.04
C PRO A 189 -10.41 4.86 6.89
N ASN A 190 -9.40 4.63 6.06
CA ASN A 190 -9.20 5.40 4.84
C ASN A 190 -9.48 4.50 3.64
N ILE A 191 -10.56 4.78 2.92
CA ILE A 191 -10.98 4.00 1.76
C ILE A 191 -10.95 4.91 0.54
N GLN A 192 -10.14 4.58 -0.46
CA GLN A 192 -9.95 5.38 -1.65
C GLN A 192 -9.98 4.52 -2.92
N LYS A 193 -10.60 5.05 -3.98
CA LYS A 193 -10.41 4.52 -5.33
C LYS A 193 -9.05 4.98 -5.86
N LEU A 194 -8.30 4.07 -6.45
CA LEU A 194 -7.02 4.43 -7.05
C LEU A 194 -7.26 5.01 -8.45
N GLU A 195 -6.92 6.29 -8.62
CA GLU A 195 -7.04 6.98 -9.90
C GLU A 195 -6.09 6.37 -10.94
N GLY A 196 -6.59 6.13 -12.16
CA GLY A 196 -5.81 5.52 -13.23
C GLY A 196 -5.67 3.99 -13.14
N GLN A 197 -6.23 3.35 -12.10
CA GLN A 197 -6.25 1.90 -11.91
C GLN A 197 -7.70 1.44 -11.73
N GLU A 198 -8.35 1.11 -12.84
CA GLU A 198 -9.76 0.74 -12.85
C GLU A 198 -10.02 -0.51 -11.99
N GLY A 199 -11.03 -0.44 -11.13
CA GLY A 199 -11.41 -1.55 -10.25
C GLY A 199 -10.61 -1.68 -8.95
N ARG A 200 -9.61 -0.83 -8.66
CA ARG A 200 -8.80 -0.96 -7.44
C ARG A 200 -9.22 0.02 -6.35
N LEU A 201 -9.35 -0.54 -5.14
CA LEU A 201 -9.71 0.17 -3.92
C LEU A 201 -8.59 0.00 -2.89
N MET A 202 -8.05 1.09 -2.38
CA MET A 202 -7.14 1.07 -1.24
C MET A 202 -7.94 1.20 0.05
N VAL A 203 -7.68 0.34 1.01
CA VAL A 203 -8.34 0.25 2.30
C VAL A 203 -7.30 0.20 3.41
N GLU A 204 -7.16 1.29 4.15
CA GLU A 204 -6.29 1.37 5.32
C GLU A 204 -7.14 1.27 6.59
N MET A 205 -6.75 0.37 7.47
CA MET A 205 -7.46 0.07 8.73
C MET A 205 -6.49 0.15 9.91
N PRO A 206 -6.19 1.35 10.42
CA PRO A 206 -5.27 1.51 11.54
C PRO A 206 -5.82 0.89 12.82
N GLY A 207 -4.96 0.19 13.57
CA GLY A 207 -5.27 -0.37 14.88
C GLY A 207 -6.03 -1.70 14.86
N ILE A 208 -6.21 -2.33 13.71
CA ILE A 208 -6.77 -3.68 13.60
C ILE A 208 -5.77 -4.70 14.18
N ARG A 209 -6.30 -5.64 14.99
CA ARG A 209 -5.50 -6.71 15.63
C ARG A 209 -5.70 -8.09 14.99
N GLU A 210 -6.77 -8.28 14.21
CA GLU A 210 -7.18 -9.54 13.62
C GLU A 210 -7.17 -9.47 12.08
N PRO A 211 -6.00 -9.48 11.43
CA PRO A 211 -5.90 -9.32 9.97
C PRO A 211 -6.60 -10.46 9.22
N GLU A 212 -6.53 -11.70 9.72
CA GLU A 212 -7.19 -12.86 9.10
C GLU A 212 -8.71 -12.70 8.98
N ARG A 213 -9.33 -12.17 10.02
CA ARG A 213 -10.75 -11.90 10.04
C ARG A 213 -11.13 -10.81 9.05
N MET A 214 -10.30 -9.77 8.95
CA MET A 214 -10.49 -8.69 7.98
C MET A 214 -10.31 -9.15 6.54
N ARG A 215 -9.35 -10.03 6.25
CA ARG A 215 -9.19 -10.63 4.92
C ARG A 215 -10.48 -11.33 4.47
N LYS A 216 -11.01 -12.21 5.31
CA LYS A 216 -12.25 -12.94 5.01
C LYS A 216 -13.42 -11.98 4.77
N LEU A 217 -13.54 -10.95 5.58
CA LEU A 217 -14.58 -9.94 5.45
C LEU A 217 -14.49 -9.15 4.14
N LEU A 218 -13.29 -8.73 3.77
CA LEU A 218 -13.07 -7.88 2.59
C LEU A 218 -13.19 -8.66 1.29
N GLN A 219 -12.78 -9.92 1.27
CA GLN A 219 -12.84 -10.79 0.08
C GLN A 219 -14.20 -11.46 -0.09
N GLY A 220 -14.99 -11.65 0.97
CA GLY A 220 -16.30 -12.27 0.91
C GLY A 220 -17.25 -11.49 0.00
N SER A 221 -17.87 -12.15 -0.97
CA SER A 221 -18.84 -11.50 -1.87
C SER A 221 -20.19 -11.27 -1.19
N ALA A 222 -20.45 -11.93 -0.07
CA ALA A 222 -21.76 -12.03 0.61
C ALA A 222 -22.86 -12.57 -0.31
N ASN A 223 -22.48 -13.48 -1.20
CA ASN A 223 -23.44 -14.13 -2.08
C ASN A 223 -24.20 -15.21 -1.31
N LEU A 224 -25.34 -14.81 -0.75
CA LEU A 224 -26.23 -15.71 -0.02
C LEU A 224 -27.13 -16.44 -1.02
N GLU A 225 -27.18 -17.76 -0.92
CA GLU A 225 -27.92 -18.65 -1.80
C GLU A 225 -28.75 -19.63 -0.97
N PHE A 226 -29.99 -19.90 -1.39
CA PHE A 226 -30.84 -20.91 -0.78
C PHE A 226 -31.02 -22.04 -1.79
N TRP A 227 -30.68 -23.27 -1.35
CA TRP A 227 -30.71 -24.46 -2.22
C TRP A 227 -31.57 -25.53 -1.62
N GLU A 228 -32.39 -26.15 -2.45
CA GLU A 228 -33.01 -27.41 -2.11
C GLU A 228 -31.94 -28.50 -1.95
N THR A 229 -32.20 -29.53 -1.17
CA THR A 229 -31.22 -30.58 -0.90
C THR A 229 -31.75 -31.96 -1.28
N TYR A 230 -30.83 -32.85 -1.62
CA TYR A 230 -31.05 -34.26 -1.67
C TYR A 230 -30.96 -34.85 -0.25
N ASN A 231 -31.66 -35.97 0.01
CA ASN A 231 -31.39 -36.78 1.17
C ASN A 231 -30.14 -37.63 0.90
N ASN A 232 -29.30 -37.83 1.92
CA ASN A 232 -28.09 -38.65 1.82
C ASN A 232 -28.34 -40.05 1.27
N GLN A 233 -29.48 -40.66 1.60
CA GLN A 233 -29.87 -41.98 1.10
C GLN A 233 -30.05 -42.05 -0.40
N GLU A 234 -30.41 -40.94 -1.05
CA GLU A 234 -30.58 -40.84 -2.48
C GLU A 234 -29.22 -40.76 -3.22
N ILE A 235 -28.22 -40.17 -2.58
CA ILE A 235 -26.93 -39.88 -3.22
C ILE A 235 -25.84 -40.90 -2.86
N THR A 236 -25.86 -41.50 -1.67
CA THR A 236 -24.86 -42.47 -1.22
C THR A 236 -24.63 -43.62 -2.25
N PRO A 237 -25.69 -44.22 -2.88
CA PRO A 237 -25.45 -45.27 -3.88
C PRO A 237 -24.62 -44.79 -5.09
N TYR A 238 -24.78 -43.54 -5.54
CA TYR A 238 -24.00 -42.98 -6.63
C TYR A 238 -22.55 -42.74 -6.24
N LEU A 239 -22.28 -42.33 -4.98
CA LEU A 239 -20.91 -42.15 -4.49
C LEU A 239 -20.18 -43.50 -4.39
N VAL A 240 -20.89 -44.56 -3.95
CA VAL A 240 -20.35 -45.94 -3.93
C VAL A 240 -20.08 -46.44 -5.35
N GLN A 241 -20.95 -46.17 -6.32
CA GLN A 241 -20.75 -46.55 -7.71
C GLN A 241 -19.57 -45.77 -8.32
N LEU A 242 -19.42 -44.50 -7.98
CA LEU A 242 -18.28 -43.67 -8.41
C LEU A 242 -16.95 -44.22 -7.86
N ASP A 243 -16.92 -44.60 -6.55
CA ASP A 243 -15.74 -45.15 -5.92
C ASP A 243 -15.31 -46.48 -6.59
N GLN A 244 -16.27 -47.37 -6.92
CA GLN A 244 -16.02 -48.64 -7.62
C GLN A 244 -15.46 -48.41 -9.05
N ARG A 245 -15.99 -47.43 -9.78
CA ARG A 245 -15.46 -47.11 -11.12
C ARG A 245 -14.07 -46.49 -11.07
N LEU A 246 -13.79 -45.63 -10.09
CA LEU A 246 -12.46 -45.06 -9.85
C LEU A 246 -11.45 -46.14 -9.48
N ALA A 247 -11.82 -47.15 -8.69
CA ALA A 247 -10.99 -48.28 -8.31
C ALA A 247 -10.67 -49.19 -9.52
N ASN A 248 -11.62 -49.37 -10.45
CA ASN A 248 -11.43 -50.17 -11.64
C ASN A 248 -10.58 -49.49 -12.75
N GLY A 249 -10.05 -48.30 -12.52
CA GLY A 249 -9.11 -47.64 -13.42
C GLY A 249 -9.72 -47.09 -14.73
N ASP A 250 -11.03 -46.88 -14.76
CA ASP A 250 -11.76 -46.34 -15.92
C ASP A 250 -11.59 -44.82 -16.05
N ASN A 251 -10.34 -44.35 -15.90
CA ASN A 251 -9.95 -42.99 -16.16
C ASN A 251 -9.90 -42.82 -17.68
N GLY A 252 -10.87 -42.14 -18.27
CA GLY A 252 -10.98 -41.78 -19.65
C GLY A 252 -9.80 -40.95 -20.20
N THR A 253 -8.62 -41.43 -20.09
CA THR A 253 -7.42 -40.94 -20.76
C THR A 253 -7.17 -41.82 -21.97
N GLU A 254 -7.26 -41.22 -23.16
CA GLU A 254 -6.80 -41.83 -24.40
C GLU A 254 -5.46 -42.55 -24.23
N LYS A 255 -5.47 -43.85 -24.55
CA LYS A 255 -4.24 -44.64 -24.70
C LYS A 255 -3.35 -44.01 -25.78
N LYS A 256 -2.29 -43.35 -25.36
CA LYS A 256 -1.12 -43.18 -26.23
C LYS A 256 -0.30 -44.47 -26.12
N ASP A 257 -0.38 -45.26 -27.20
CA ASP A 257 0.53 -46.39 -27.44
C ASP A 257 1.99 -45.89 -27.40
N THR A 258 2.75 -46.39 -26.45
CA THR A 258 4.21 -46.43 -26.58
C THR A 258 4.68 -47.83 -26.21
N ALA A 259 5.25 -48.47 -27.23
CA ALA A 259 5.78 -49.79 -27.23
C ALA A 259 6.85 -50.07 -26.17
N ALA A 260 6.84 -51.30 -25.75
CA ALA A 260 7.83 -51.91 -24.87
C ALA A 260 9.25 -51.90 -25.47
N THR A 261 10.25 -51.66 -24.64
CA THR A 261 11.57 -52.27 -24.79
C THR A 261 12.17 -52.61 -23.42
N ASP A 262 12.50 -53.82 -23.39
CA ASP A 262 13.14 -54.79 -22.56
C ASP A 262 14.37 -54.32 -21.74
N GLY A 263 14.41 -54.81 -20.54
CA GLY A 263 15.50 -55.44 -19.80
C GLY A 263 16.85 -54.76 -19.56
N THR A 264 17.21 -54.59 -18.32
CA THR A 264 18.38 -55.25 -17.75
C THR A 264 18.52 -55.08 -16.24
N LYS A 265 18.83 -56.20 -15.57
CA LYS A 265 19.09 -56.38 -14.12
C LYS A 265 20.49 -55.88 -13.73
N ALA A 266 20.57 -55.49 -12.45
CA ALA A 266 21.59 -55.79 -11.42
C ALA A 266 22.71 -54.78 -11.19
N PRO A 267 23.43 -54.83 -10.07
CA PRO A 267 23.11 -55.35 -8.74
C PRO A 267 23.49 -54.37 -7.57
N ALA A 268 22.99 -54.73 -6.39
CA ALA A 268 23.29 -54.12 -5.10
C ALA A 268 24.74 -54.23 -4.65
N LYS A 269 25.27 -53.19 -3.99
CA LYS A 269 26.40 -53.34 -3.06
C LYS A 269 26.05 -52.78 -1.68
N LYS A 270 26.12 -53.70 -0.72
CA LYS A 270 26.02 -53.47 0.75
C LYS A 270 27.22 -52.65 1.24
N ALA A 271 26.93 -51.71 2.14
CA ALA A 271 27.86 -51.38 3.20
C ALA A 271 27.05 -51.15 4.48
N ALA A 272 27.24 -52.01 5.43
CA ALA A 272 26.66 -52.01 6.75
C ALA A 272 27.42 -51.04 7.67
N SER A 273 26.74 -50.26 8.46
CA SER A 273 27.30 -49.77 9.73
C SER A 273 26.19 -49.88 10.80
N LYS A 274 26.55 -50.62 11.83
CA LYS A 274 25.78 -50.88 13.04
C LYS A 274 25.64 -49.57 13.84
N LEU A 275 24.41 -49.14 14.10
CA LEU A 275 23.88 -48.58 15.37
C LEU A 275 22.45 -48.09 15.10
N GLN A 276 21.46 -48.91 15.52
CA GLN A 276 20.10 -48.43 15.86
C GLN A 276 19.19 -49.63 16.08
N LEU A 277 19.20 -50.11 17.28
CA LEU A 277 18.34 -51.21 17.76
C LEU A 277 17.37 -50.60 18.82
N ARG A 278 16.61 -49.53 18.47
CA ARG A 278 15.49 -49.10 19.34
C ARG A 278 14.30 -48.49 18.60
N ASP A 279 14.42 -48.04 17.35
CA ASP A 279 13.33 -47.42 16.59
C ASP A 279 12.62 -48.33 15.57
N SER A 280 13.09 -49.57 15.41
CA SER A 280 12.60 -50.47 14.35
C SER A 280 11.17 -51.01 14.58
N ARG A 281 10.64 -50.98 15.79
CA ARG A 281 9.26 -51.44 16.07
C ARG A 281 8.21 -50.38 15.69
N ASN A 282 8.50 -49.08 15.90
CA ASN A 282 7.58 -48.02 15.53
C ASN A 282 7.64 -47.73 14.02
N ALA A 283 8.80 -47.88 13.40
CA ALA A 283 8.94 -47.71 11.96
C ALA A 283 8.28 -48.84 11.16
N ALA A 284 8.35 -50.12 11.65
CA ALA A 284 7.67 -51.23 11.05
C ALA A 284 6.12 -51.19 11.23
N ALA A 285 5.65 -50.72 12.37
CA ALA A 285 4.20 -50.50 12.61
C ALA A 285 3.66 -49.34 11.75
N ASN A 286 4.43 -48.26 11.58
CA ASN A 286 4.05 -47.13 10.70
C ASN A 286 4.16 -47.49 9.21
N ALA A 287 5.15 -48.30 8.80
CA ALA A 287 5.26 -48.82 7.44
C ALA A 287 4.11 -49.76 7.09
N ALA A 288 3.75 -50.70 8.00
CA ALA A 288 2.59 -51.60 7.82
C ALA A 288 1.26 -50.82 7.77
N LYS A 289 1.12 -49.75 8.59
CA LYS A 289 -0.06 -48.89 8.56
C LYS A 289 -0.12 -48.09 7.25
N ASN A 290 1.00 -47.55 6.78
CA ASN A 290 1.09 -46.84 5.50
C ASN A 290 0.84 -47.76 4.29
N GLU A 291 1.25 -49.05 4.31
CA GLU A 291 0.93 -50.02 3.26
C GLU A 291 -0.53 -50.36 3.24
N THR A 292 -1.18 -50.55 4.42
CA THR A 292 -2.61 -50.80 4.55
C THR A 292 -3.46 -49.60 4.09
N ASP A 293 -3.04 -48.36 4.45
CA ASP A 293 -3.72 -47.14 4.03
C ASP A 293 -3.54 -46.89 2.51
N ALA A 294 -2.39 -47.21 1.95
CA ALA A 294 -2.13 -47.10 0.52
C ALA A 294 -2.92 -48.13 -0.29
N GLN A 295 -3.17 -49.31 0.28
CA GLN A 295 -3.98 -50.35 -0.34
C GLN A 295 -5.45 -50.01 -0.28
N LEU A 296 -5.93 -49.49 0.86
CA LEU A 296 -7.30 -49.00 1.04
C LEU A 296 -7.62 -47.84 0.08
N ARG A 297 -6.69 -46.94 -0.17
CA ARG A 297 -6.83 -45.85 -1.17
C ARG A 297 -6.85 -46.34 -2.61
N ARG A 298 -6.29 -47.49 -2.93
CA ARG A 298 -6.40 -48.12 -4.26
C ARG A 298 -7.73 -48.82 -4.45
N ASP A 299 -8.20 -49.54 -3.41
CA ASP A 299 -9.42 -50.30 -3.47
C ASP A 299 -10.69 -49.41 -3.30
N HIS A 300 -10.55 -48.29 -2.58
CA HIS A 300 -11.60 -47.30 -2.34
C HIS A 300 -11.06 -45.88 -2.45
N PRO A 301 -10.80 -45.37 -3.66
CA PRO A 301 -10.17 -44.07 -3.85
C PRO A 301 -10.93 -42.88 -3.24
N LEU A 302 -12.25 -42.90 -3.25
CA LEU A 302 -13.11 -41.86 -2.71
C LEU A 302 -13.49 -42.16 -1.25
N LEU A 303 -14.00 -43.38 -0.96
CA LEU A 303 -14.56 -43.76 0.34
C LEU A 303 -13.51 -43.98 1.42
N SER A 304 -12.22 -44.15 1.06
CA SER A 304 -11.12 -44.16 2.04
C SER A 304 -10.87 -42.77 2.64
N MET A 305 -11.27 -41.69 1.98
CA MET A 305 -11.12 -40.31 2.42
C MET A 305 -12.45 -39.70 2.87
N LEU A 306 -13.59 -40.11 2.29
CA LEU A 306 -14.94 -39.62 2.60
C LEU A 306 -15.70 -40.69 3.39
N GLN A 307 -15.94 -40.41 4.66
CA GLN A 307 -16.74 -41.30 5.54
C GLN A 307 -18.23 -41.02 5.32
N THR A 308 -18.92 -41.94 4.65
CA THR A 308 -20.37 -41.83 4.43
C THR A 308 -21.13 -42.13 5.72
N ILE A 309 -22.31 -41.56 5.87
CA ILE A 309 -23.16 -41.65 7.06
C ILE A 309 -24.21 -42.74 6.83
N PRO A 310 -24.31 -43.76 7.70
CA PRO A 310 -25.39 -44.71 7.65
C PRO A 310 -26.68 -44.11 8.24
N GLY A 311 -27.82 -44.33 7.60
CA GLY A 311 -29.10 -43.83 8.06
C GLY A 311 -29.50 -42.49 7.41
N GLU A 312 -30.58 -41.88 7.94
CA GLU A 312 -31.06 -40.58 7.45
C GLU A 312 -30.26 -39.46 8.07
N ALA A 313 -29.52 -38.72 7.25
CA ALA A 313 -28.71 -37.58 7.66
C ALA A 313 -29.02 -36.32 6.86
N LEU A 314 -30.26 -36.22 6.34
CA LEU A 314 -30.69 -35.08 5.50
C LEU A 314 -29.73 -34.84 4.32
N SER A 315 -29.18 -33.64 4.24
CA SER A 315 -28.29 -33.21 3.11
C SER A 315 -26.84 -33.69 3.27
N ILE A 316 -26.42 -34.22 4.42
CA ILE A 316 -25.05 -34.59 4.70
C ILE A 316 -24.72 -35.96 4.13
N VAL A 317 -23.90 -36.04 3.11
CA VAL A 317 -23.53 -37.31 2.46
C VAL A 317 -22.26 -37.94 3.03
N GLY A 318 -21.47 -37.22 3.77
CA GLY A 318 -20.27 -37.73 4.40
C GLY A 318 -19.42 -36.70 5.12
N TYR A 319 -18.43 -37.19 5.84
CA TYR A 319 -17.44 -36.44 6.58
C TYR A 319 -16.04 -36.67 6.00
N ALA A 320 -15.22 -35.59 5.93
CA ALA A 320 -13.82 -35.73 5.54
C ALA A 320 -12.91 -34.78 6.31
N ASN A 321 -11.64 -35.14 6.43
CA ASN A 321 -10.63 -34.27 7.00
C ASN A 321 -10.29 -33.14 6.00
N VAL A 322 -10.03 -31.93 6.48
CA VAL A 322 -9.66 -30.77 5.67
C VAL A 322 -8.50 -31.05 4.70
N ARG A 323 -7.56 -31.93 5.08
CA ARG A 323 -6.42 -32.31 4.24
C ARG A 323 -6.82 -33.12 3.00
N ASP A 324 -7.93 -33.83 3.05
CA ASP A 324 -8.40 -34.71 1.98
C ASP A 324 -9.43 -34.05 1.08
N THR A 325 -9.99 -32.89 1.47
CA THR A 325 -11.05 -32.16 0.70
C THR A 325 -10.63 -31.84 -0.73
N ALA A 326 -9.39 -31.37 -0.95
CA ALA A 326 -8.87 -31.09 -2.29
C ALA A 326 -8.76 -32.34 -3.17
N ALA A 327 -8.36 -33.48 -2.61
CA ALA A 327 -8.31 -34.75 -3.31
C ALA A 327 -9.72 -35.26 -3.65
N ILE A 328 -10.65 -35.18 -2.69
CA ILE A 328 -12.07 -35.52 -2.88
C ILE A 328 -12.67 -34.64 -3.98
N ASN A 329 -12.45 -33.33 -3.97
CA ASN A 329 -12.96 -32.42 -4.99
C ASN A 329 -12.49 -32.82 -6.40
N LYS A 330 -11.22 -33.22 -6.57
CA LYS A 330 -10.73 -33.71 -7.88
C LYS A 330 -11.47 -34.94 -8.36
N LEU A 331 -11.89 -35.80 -7.44
CA LEU A 331 -12.63 -37.03 -7.77
C LEU A 331 -14.10 -36.75 -8.08
N ILE A 332 -14.80 -35.99 -7.24
CA ILE A 332 -16.25 -35.71 -7.39
C ILE A 332 -16.57 -34.76 -8.55
N TYR A 333 -15.63 -33.94 -9.00
CA TYR A 333 -15.77 -33.08 -10.19
C TYR A 333 -15.05 -33.61 -11.43
N SER A 334 -14.55 -34.85 -11.40
CA SER A 334 -13.92 -35.50 -12.55
C SER A 334 -14.90 -35.75 -13.70
N HIS A 335 -14.39 -35.98 -14.90
CA HIS A 335 -15.23 -36.34 -16.06
C HIS A 335 -16.01 -37.64 -15.80
N LEU A 336 -15.44 -38.61 -15.07
CA LEU A 336 -16.10 -39.84 -14.67
C LEU A 336 -17.25 -39.56 -13.70
N ALA A 337 -17.07 -38.68 -12.74
CA ALA A 337 -18.10 -38.29 -11.80
C ALA A 337 -19.32 -37.67 -12.49
N LYS A 338 -19.11 -36.84 -13.55
CA LYS A 338 -20.20 -36.29 -14.36
C LYS A 338 -21.05 -37.32 -15.12
N GLN A 339 -20.51 -38.54 -15.31
CA GLN A 339 -21.25 -39.65 -15.95
C GLN A 339 -22.01 -40.52 -14.95
N VAL A 340 -21.63 -40.48 -13.66
CA VAL A 340 -22.20 -41.32 -12.60
C VAL A 340 -23.16 -40.56 -11.72
N LEU A 341 -22.82 -39.35 -11.37
CA LEU A 341 -23.61 -38.49 -10.47
C LEU A 341 -24.79 -37.86 -11.24
N PRO A 342 -25.92 -37.61 -10.57
CA PRO A 342 -27.04 -36.87 -11.17
C PRO A 342 -26.58 -35.50 -11.72
N SER A 343 -27.09 -35.10 -12.87
CA SER A 343 -26.70 -33.83 -13.51
C SER A 343 -27.16 -32.58 -12.75
N ASP A 344 -28.18 -32.74 -11.90
CA ASP A 344 -28.75 -31.72 -11.03
C ASP A 344 -28.18 -31.74 -9.59
N LEU A 345 -27.11 -32.53 -9.36
CA LEU A 345 -26.41 -32.61 -8.07
C LEU A 345 -25.26 -31.60 -8.01
N ARG A 346 -25.22 -30.82 -6.90
CA ARG A 346 -24.08 -29.98 -6.53
C ARG A 346 -23.62 -30.38 -5.12
N LEU A 347 -22.32 -30.68 -4.97
CA LEU A 347 -21.74 -31.07 -3.69
C LEU A 347 -20.92 -29.91 -3.12
N LEU A 348 -21.24 -29.46 -1.89
CA LEU A 348 -20.53 -28.36 -1.24
C LEU A 348 -20.16 -28.74 0.21
N TRP A 349 -19.02 -28.20 0.66
CA TRP A 349 -18.52 -28.38 2.03
C TRP A 349 -19.18 -27.43 3.02
N SER A 350 -19.28 -27.86 4.29
CA SER A 350 -19.68 -26.98 5.38
C SER A 350 -18.66 -25.88 5.65
N ALA A 351 -19.13 -24.71 6.10
CA ALA A 351 -18.26 -23.57 6.46
C ALA A 351 -17.45 -23.84 7.74
N LYS A 352 -17.94 -24.73 8.60
CA LYS A 352 -17.35 -25.05 9.90
C LYS A 352 -17.20 -26.57 10.09
N PRO A 353 -16.29 -26.99 10.99
CA PRO A 353 -16.16 -28.38 11.35
C PRO A 353 -17.46 -28.95 11.90
N ALA A 354 -17.69 -30.25 11.68
CA ALA A 354 -18.87 -30.99 12.11
C ALA A 354 -19.01 -30.95 13.63
N ASP A 355 -20.25 -30.79 14.08
CA ASP A 355 -20.60 -30.85 15.52
C ASP A 355 -20.50 -32.29 16.07
N GLY A 356 -20.03 -32.39 17.32
CA GLY A 356 -20.05 -33.68 18.07
C GLY A 356 -18.90 -34.65 17.76
N LEU A 357 -18.06 -34.36 16.79
CA LEU A 357 -16.83 -35.10 16.55
C LEU A 357 -15.69 -34.40 17.28
N ASN A 358 -15.03 -35.07 18.24
CA ASN A 358 -13.89 -34.52 19.00
C ASN A 358 -12.65 -34.12 18.13
N GLN A 359 -12.85 -33.92 16.85
CA GLN A 359 -11.82 -33.58 15.86
C GLN A 359 -12.14 -32.22 15.17
N LYS A 360 -11.37 -31.21 15.50
CA LYS A 360 -11.52 -29.82 14.96
C LYS A 360 -11.29 -29.66 13.45
N ASN A 361 -10.96 -30.74 12.70
CA ASN A 361 -10.56 -30.69 11.31
C ASN A 361 -11.42 -31.54 10.36
N VAL A 362 -12.64 -31.93 10.79
CA VAL A 362 -13.56 -32.74 9.98
C VAL A 362 -14.73 -31.89 9.52
N PHE A 363 -14.95 -31.84 8.20
CA PHE A 363 -15.99 -31.04 7.55
C PHE A 363 -17.08 -31.94 6.95
N GLU A 364 -18.28 -31.39 6.83
CA GLU A 364 -19.46 -32.05 6.26
C GLU A 364 -19.53 -31.79 4.75
N LEU A 365 -19.84 -32.83 3.97
CA LEU A 365 -20.15 -32.71 2.55
C LEU A 365 -21.67 -32.77 2.38
N HIS A 366 -22.26 -31.71 1.84
CA HIS A 366 -23.70 -31.61 1.61
C HIS A 366 -24.06 -31.81 0.12
N ALA A 367 -25.21 -32.49 -0.10
CA ALA A 367 -25.77 -32.70 -1.43
C ALA A 367 -26.92 -31.71 -1.71
N LEU A 368 -26.66 -30.77 -2.59
CA LEU A 368 -27.59 -29.74 -3.04
C LEU A 368 -28.25 -30.16 -4.34
N LYS A 369 -29.50 -29.74 -4.57
CA LYS A 369 -30.28 -30.05 -5.74
C LYS A 369 -30.49 -28.80 -6.59
N ILE A 370 -30.12 -28.86 -7.84
CA ILE A 370 -30.38 -27.84 -8.85
C ILE A 370 -31.79 -28.06 -9.41
N THR A 371 -32.73 -27.22 -9.04
CA THR A 371 -34.14 -27.32 -9.46
C THR A 371 -34.52 -26.31 -10.53
N THR A 372 -33.70 -25.30 -10.73
CA THR A 372 -33.89 -24.27 -11.75
C THR A 372 -33.24 -24.67 -13.08
N SER A 373 -33.87 -24.26 -14.21
CA SER A 373 -33.37 -24.60 -15.54
C SER A 373 -32.05 -23.92 -15.93
N ASP A 374 -31.69 -22.85 -15.25
CA ASP A 374 -30.49 -22.04 -15.45
C ASP A 374 -29.36 -22.36 -14.47
N GLY A 375 -29.57 -23.37 -13.59
CA GLY A 375 -28.56 -23.81 -12.62
C GLY A 375 -28.38 -22.86 -11.44
N ARG A 376 -29.28 -21.89 -11.24
CA ARG A 376 -29.25 -20.92 -10.15
C ARG A 376 -29.89 -21.48 -8.86
N PRO A 377 -29.61 -20.86 -7.69
CA PRO A 377 -30.32 -21.20 -6.46
C PRO A 377 -31.82 -20.89 -6.58
N VAL A 378 -32.62 -21.52 -5.74
CA VAL A 378 -34.08 -21.29 -5.70
C VAL A 378 -34.43 -19.89 -5.22
N LEU A 379 -33.53 -19.28 -4.39
CA LEU A 379 -33.67 -17.92 -3.90
C LEU A 379 -32.26 -17.34 -3.68
N GLU A 380 -32.05 -16.10 -4.10
CA GLU A 380 -30.81 -15.37 -3.89
C GLU A 380 -30.92 -14.39 -2.71
N GLY A 381 -29.80 -13.98 -2.15
CA GLY A 381 -29.73 -13.15 -0.95
C GLY A 381 -30.07 -11.68 -1.15
N ASP A 382 -30.30 -11.22 -2.38
CA ASP A 382 -30.75 -9.85 -2.72
C ASP A 382 -32.15 -9.52 -2.15
N VAL A 383 -32.93 -10.56 -1.80
CA VAL A 383 -34.21 -10.41 -1.13
C VAL A 383 -34.08 -10.11 0.38
N VAL A 384 -32.89 -10.27 0.99
CA VAL A 384 -32.66 -10.00 2.41
C VAL A 384 -32.49 -8.49 2.62
N THR A 385 -33.32 -7.94 3.49
CA THR A 385 -33.37 -6.49 3.79
C THR A 385 -32.69 -6.11 5.08
N ASP A 386 -32.66 -7.01 6.08
CA ASP A 386 -32.01 -6.80 7.38
C ASP A 386 -31.51 -8.12 7.95
N ALA A 387 -30.42 -8.08 8.70
CA ALA A 387 -29.87 -9.23 9.42
C ALA A 387 -29.34 -8.76 10.78
N LYS A 388 -29.62 -9.56 11.85
CA LYS A 388 -29.23 -9.25 13.23
C LYS A 388 -28.74 -10.49 13.93
N ASP A 389 -27.70 -10.34 14.72
CA ASP A 389 -27.25 -11.35 15.67
C ASP A 389 -28.20 -11.39 16.86
N GLN A 390 -28.61 -12.59 17.25
CA GLN A 390 -29.48 -12.83 18.40
C GLN A 390 -29.19 -14.20 19.01
N PHE A 391 -29.84 -14.49 20.12
CA PHE A 391 -29.81 -15.83 20.75
C PHE A 391 -31.12 -16.57 20.52
N ASP A 392 -31.03 -17.84 20.22
CA ASP A 392 -32.20 -18.73 20.16
C ASP A 392 -32.78 -18.94 21.56
N GLN A 393 -33.92 -19.65 21.64
CA GLN A 393 -34.60 -19.96 22.91
C GLN A 393 -33.75 -20.84 23.83
N TYR A 394 -32.65 -21.44 23.36
CA TYR A 394 -31.72 -22.26 24.14
C TYR A 394 -30.43 -21.49 24.51
N GLY A 395 -30.35 -20.21 24.19
CA GLY A 395 -29.18 -19.39 24.45
C GLY A 395 -28.01 -19.60 23.47
N LYS A 396 -28.23 -20.26 22.32
CA LYS A 396 -27.20 -20.38 21.27
C LYS A 396 -27.23 -19.18 20.33
N PRO A 397 -26.07 -18.67 19.89
CA PRO A 397 -26.03 -17.58 18.94
C PRO A 397 -26.60 -17.99 17.58
N GLU A 398 -27.45 -17.14 16.99
CA GLU A 398 -27.99 -17.28 15.64
C GLU A 398 -28.09 -15.93 14.93
N VAL A 399 -28.26 -15.93 13.62
CA VAL A 399 -28.51 -14.73 12.82
C VAL A 399 -29.95 -14.71 12.36
N SER A 400 -30.74 -13.77 12.84
CA SER A 400 -32.08 -13.49 12.32
C SER A 400 -31.98 -12.64 11.05
N MET A 401 -32.73 -13.00 10.01
CA MET A 401 -32.81 -12.26 8.75
C MET A 401 -34.26 -11.94 8.39
N SER A 402 -34.46 -10.80 7.75
CA SER A 402 -35.76 -10.36 7.23
C SER A 402 -35.68 -10.17 5.72
N MET A 403 -36.70 -10.62 5.01
CA MET A 403 -36.78 -10.56 3.56
C MET A 403 -37.77 -9.45 3.12
N ASN A 404 -37.62 -8.97 1.89
CA ASN A 404 -38.60 -8.09 1.28
C ASN A 404 -39.90 -8.85 0.94
N SER A 405 -40.92 -8.15 0.46
CA SER A 405 -42.25 -8.76 0.19
C SER A 405 -42.22 -9.80 -0.93
N GLU A 406 -41.31 -9.72 -1.86
CA GLU A 406 -41.12 -10.67 -2.96
C GLU A 406 -40.44 -11.93 -2.44
N GLY A 407 -39.29 -11.79 -1.75
CA GLY A 407 -38.57 -12.88 -1.11
C GLY A 407 -39.42 -13.61 -0.07
N ALA A 408 -40.23 -12.90 0.71
CA ALA A 408 -41.14 -13.53 1.68
C ALA A 408 -42.15 -14.47 1.01
N ARG A 409 -42.70 -14.09 -0.16
CA ARG A 409 -43.63 -14.94 -0.93
C ARG A 409 -42.95 -16.16 -1.51
N GLU A 410 -41.77 -15.98 -2.10
CA GLU A 410 -40.96 -17.07 -2.64
C GLU A 410 -40.49 -18.02 -1.54
N TRP A 411 -40.00 -17.47 -0.43
CA TRP A 411 -39.55 -18.26 0.73
C TRP A 411 -40.70 -19.09 1.34
N SER A 412 -41.90 -18.51 1.41
CA SER A 412 -43.10 -19.24 1.84
C SER A 412 -43.41 -20.41 0.89
N ALA A 413 -43.31 -20.21 -0.42
CA ALA A 413 -43.53 -21.29 -1.39
C ALA A 413 -42.46 -22.39 -1.30
N ILE A 414 -41.17 -22.01 -1.15
CA ILE A 414 -40.05 -22.93 -1.02
C ILE A 414 -40.17 -23.76 0.27
N THR A 415 -40.44 -23.12 1.41
CA THR A 415 -40.57 -23.81 2.69
C THR A 415 -41.76 -24.75 2.73
N LYS A 416 -42.88 -24.39 2.05
CA LYS A 416 -44.06 -25.28 1.88
C LYS A 416 -43.74 -26.50 1.02
N ALA A 417 -42.99 -26.35 -0.06
CA ALA A 417 -42.61 -27.46 -0.96
C ALA A 417 -41.60 -28.42 -0.31
N ASN A 418 -40.79 -27.94 0.64
CA ASN A 418 -39.72 -28.69 1.29
C ASN A 418 -40.03 -29.07 2.75
N LEU A 419 -41.30 -29.21 3.12
CA LEU A 419 -41.67 -29.66 4.44
C LEU A 419 -41.05 -31.05 4.75
N GLY A 420 -40.36 -31.16 5.91
CA GLY A 420 -39.65 -32.36 6.32
C GLY A 420 -38.30 -32.61 5.66
N LYS A 421 -37.92 -31.81 4.64
CA LYS A 421 -36.59 -31.82 3.99
C LYS A 421 -35.74 -30.71 4.54
N ALA A 422 -34.43 -30.73 4.22
CA ALA A 422 -33.52 -29.64 4.53
C ALA A 422 -33.47 -28.64 3.36
N VAL A 423 -33.28 -27.37 3.69
CA VAL A 423 -32.91 -26.31 2.72
C VAL A 423 -31.56 -25.76 3.14
N ALA A 424 -30.58 -25.85 2.25
CA ALA A 424 -29.23 -25.38 2.55
C ALA A 424 -29.12 -23.88 2.34
N ILE A 425 -28.50 -23.21 3.32
CA ILE A 425 -28.11 -21.81 3.26
C ILE A 425 -26.63 -21.78 2.97
N VAL A 426 -26.30 -21.32 1.77
CA VAL A 426 -24.93 -21.25 1.22
C VAL A 426 -24.52 -19.80 1.17
N LEU A 427 -23.30 -19.50 1.60
CA LEU A 427 -22.70 -18.18 1.48
C LEU A 427 -21.31 -18.34 0.84
N ASP A 428 -21.08 -17.66 -0.26
CA ASP A 428 -19.83 -17.70 -1.01
C ASP A 428 -19.35 -19.13 -1.36
N GLY A 429 -20.30 -20.02 -1.69
CA GLY A 429 -20.01 -21.39 -2.13
C GLY A 429 -19.74 -22.41 -1.02
N VAL A 430 -19.93 -22.07 0.25
CA VAL A 430 -19.85 -22.98 1.39
C VAL A 430 -21.17 -23.04 2.15
N VAL A 431 -21.54 -24.22 2.66
CA VAL A 431 -22.79 -24.43 3.40
C VAL A 431 -22.62 -23.97 4.85
N TYR A 432 -23.35 -22.94 5.24
CA TYR A 432 -23.36 -22.46 6.63
C TYR A 432 -24.27 -23.29 7.51
N THR A 433 -25.43 -23.66 6.98
CA THR A 433 -26.39 -24.51 7.67
C THR A 433 -27.37 -25.13 6.65
N ALA A 434 -27.96 -26.26 6.98
CA ALA A 434 -28.99 -26.92 6.19
C ALA A 434 -30.11 -27.41 7.12
N PRO A 435 -30.92 -26.47 7.69
CA PRO A 435 -31.94 -26.83 8.65
C PRO A 435 -33.10 -27.59 8.00
N ARG A 436 -33.70 -28.51 8.77
CA ARG A 436 -34.94 -29.17 8.38
C ARG A 436 -36.11 -28.21 8.48
N ILE A 437 -36.92 -28.13 7.44
CA ILE A 437 -38.11 -27.29 7.41
C ILE A 437 -39.25 -28.00 8.14
N ASN A 438 -39.66 -27.49 9.29
CA ASN A 438 -40.72 -28.06 10.12
C ASN A 438 -42.11 -27.52 9.80
N SER A 439 -42.18 -26.24 9.31
CA SER A 439 -43.43 -25.57 8.94
C SER A 439 -43.18 -24.56 7.85
N GLN A 440 -44.24 -24.19 7.13
CA GLN A 440 -44.22 -23.10 6.18
C GLN A 440 -43.92 -21.78 6.90
N ILE A 441 -43.06 -20.93 6.33
CA ILE A 441 -42.64 -19.65 6.87
C ILE A 441 -43.22 -18.51 6.03
N ASP A 442 -44.31 -17.88 6.51
CA ASP A 442 -45.07 -16.90 5.71
C ASP A 442 -44.59 -15.46 5.88
N GLY A 443 -43.85 -15.11 6.89
CA GLY A 443 -43.49 -13.71 7.23
C GLY A 443 -42.18 -13.20 6.66
N GLY A 444 -41.44 -14.02 5.88
CA GLY A 444 -40.12 -13.65 5.38
C GLY A 444 -39.06 -13.44 6.49
N GLN A 445 -39.37 -13.83 7.71
CA GLN A 445 -38.39 -13.86 8.81
C GLN A 445 -37.86 -15.29 8.97
N SER A 446 -36.55 -15.42 8.98
CA SER A 446 -35.89 -16.69 9.12
C SER A 446 -34.62 -16.54 9.95
N SER A 447 -34.11 -17.61 10.54
CA SER A 447 -32.86 -17.60 11.29
C SER A 447 -31.85 -18.58 10.70
N ILE A 448 -30.58 -18.17 10.70
CA ILE A 448 -29.43 -18.98 10.36
C ILE A 448 -28.84 -19.46 11.68
N SER A 449 -29.09 -20.73 12.02
CA SER A 449 -28.59 -21.37 13.22
C SER A 449 -27.54 -22.42 12.89
N GLY A 450 -26.57 -22.62 13.76
CA GLY A 450 -25.48 -23.58 13.59
C GLY A 450 -24.50 -23.55 14.77
N ASN A 451 -23.35 -24.15 14.59
CA ASN A 451 -22.27 -24.08 15.59
C ASN A 451 -21.50 -22.74 15.49
N PHE A 452 -22.18 -21.66 15.88
CA PHE A 452 -21.63 -20.31 15.79
C PHE A 452 -21.17 -19.81 17.16
N THR A 453 -20.08 -19.06 17.15
CA THR A 453 -19.72 -18.16 18.26
C THR A 453 -20.49 -16.84 18.13
N ILE A 454 -20.54 -16.05 19.19
CA ILE A 454 -21.16 -14.71 19.16
C ILE A 454 -20.48 -13.82 18.11
N GLU A 455 -19.17 -13.97 17.95
CA GLU A 455 -18.40 -13.21 16.97
C GLU A 455 -18.76 -13.62 15.52
N ASP A 456 -18.94 -14.94 15.28
CA ASP A 456 -19.36 -15.43 13.97
C ASP A 456 -20.74 -14.92 13.56
N THR A 457 -21.72 -14.91 14.47
CA THR A 457 -23.08 -14.44 14.19
C THR A 457 -23.09 -12.93 13.93
N LYS A 458 -22.29 -12.19 14.67
CA LYS A 458 -22.12 -10.74 14.46
C LYS A 458 -21.48 -10.45 13.10
N ASP A 459 -20.42 -11.17 12.73
CA ASP A 459 -19.73 -10.99 11.44
C ASP A 459 -20.65 -11.37 10.27
N LEU A 460 -21.37 -12.48 10.40
CA LEU A 460 -22.33 -12.92 9.39
C LEU A 460 -23.50 -11.92 9.24
N ALA A 461 -24.06 -11.44 10.33
CA ALA A 461 -25.12 -10.43 10.30
C ALA A 461 -24.65 -9.13 9.65
N ASN A 462 -23.47 -8.65 10.00
CA ASN A 462 -22.86 -7.46 9.41
C ASN A 462 -22.58 -7.64 7.92
N THR A 463 -22.08 -8.81 7.53
CA THR A 463 -21.81 -9.14 6.11
C THR A 463 -23.09 -9.13 5.28
N LEU A 464 -24.15 -9.78 5.77
CA LEU A 464 -25.44 -9.83 5.10
C LEU A 464 -26.09 -8.44 5.02
N LYS A 465 -26.02 -7.65 6.08
CA LYS A 465 -26.55 -6.30 6.14
C LYS A 465 -25.81 -5.30 5.24
N SER A 466 -24.52 -5.50 5.01
CA SER A 466 -23.72 -4.63 4.13
C SER A 466 -24.02 -4.82 2.64
N GLY A 467 -24.67 -5.93 2.27
CA GLY A 467 -25.06 -6.23 0.91
C GLY A 467 -24.05 -7.06 0.12
N ARG A 468 -24.52 -7.57 -1.02
CA ARG A 468 -23.76 -8.39 -1.97
C ARG A 468 -22.80 -7.52 -2.79
N MET A 469 -21.59 -8.00 -3.03
CA MET A 469 -20.68 -7.39 -4.01
C MET A 469 -21.04 -7.88 -5.42
N PRO A 470 -21.07 -6.97 -6.41
CA PRO A 470 -21.40 -7.33 -7.81
C PRO A 470 -20.39 -8.30 -8.43
N ALA A 471 -19.16 -8.25 -7.99
CA ALA A 471 -18.10 -9.17 -8.39
C ALA A 471 -17.17 -9.47 -7.21
N PRO A 472 -16.46 -10.62 -7.21
CA PRO A 472 -15.52 -10.95 -6.17
C PRO A 472 -14.37 -9.95 -6.12
N ALA A 473 -13.97 -9.56 -4.90
CA ALA A 473 -12.82 -8.72 -4.66
C ALA A 473 -11.61 -9.59 -4.30
N ARG A 474 -10.45 -9.26 -4.84
CA ARG A 474 -9.17 -9.93 -4.56
C ARG A 474 -8.23 -8.96 -3.87
N ILE A 475 -7.49 -9.44 -2.88
CA ILE A 475 -6.40 -8.69 -2.28
C ILE A 475 -5.17 -8.85 -3.18
N VAL A 476 -4.80 -7.77 -3.89
CA VAL A 476 -3.63 -7.73 -4.79
C VAL A 476 -2.39 -7.15 -4.11
N GLN A 477 -2.58 -6.38 -3.06
CA GLN A 477 -1.52 -5.93 -2.17
C GLN A 477 -2.04 -5.94 -0.74
N GLU A 478 -1.20 -6.35 0.18
CA GLU A 478 -1.49 -6.37 1.60
C GLU A 478 -0.26 -5.97 2.40
N GLU A 479 -0.48 -5.24 3.47
CA GLU A 479 0.52 -4.88 4.45
C GLU A 479 -0.09 -4.95 5.84
N VAL A 480 0.52 -5.73 6.73
CA VAL A 480 0.12 -5.86 8.13
C VAL A 480 1.29 -5.43 9.01
N VAL A 481 1.04 -4.48 9.88
CA VAL A 481 2.02 -3.95 10.83
C VAL A 481 1.54 -4.19 12.25
N GLY A 482 2.35 -4.88 13.05
CA GLY A 482 2.04 -5.11 14.45
C GLY A 482 2.05 -3.83 15.29
N PRO A 483 1.19 -3.71 16.31
CA PRO A 483 1.07 -2.48 17.14
C PRO A 483 2.37 -2.09 17.83
N THR A 484 3.20 -3.06 18.15
CA THR A 484 4.47 -2.85 18.85
C THR A 484 5.54 -2.23 17.96
N LEU A 485 5.57 -2.58 16.68
CA LEU A 485 6.46 -1.97 15.70
C LEU A 485 6.04 -0.51 15.47
N GLY A 486 4.73 -0.24 15.38
CA GLY A 486 4.21 1.12 15.30
C GLY A 486 4.61 1.99 16.48
N ALA A 487 4.45 1.50 17.72
CA ALA A 487 4.83 2.23 18.93
C ALA A 487 6.33 2.57 18.98
N GLN A 488 7.20 1.65 18.59
CA GLN A 488 8.65 1.88 18.51
C GLN A 488 8.99 2.92 17.44
N SER A 489 8.34 2.85 16.27
CA SER A 489 8.51 3.80 15.18
C SER A 489 8.07 5.21 15.58
N ILE A 490 6.94 5.35 16.29
CA ILE A 490 6.51 6.64 16.87
C ILE A 490 7.56 7.21 17.80
N GLN A 491 8.07 6.42 18.76
CA GLN A 491 9.04 6.90 19.73
C GLN A 491 10.32 7.37 19.04
N GLN A 492 10.87 6.59 18.12
CA GLN A 492 12.08 6.95 17.37
C GLN A 492 11.84 8.17 16.47
N GLY A 493 10.72 8.21 15.76
CA GLY A 493 10.35 9.32 14.89
C GLY A 493 10.17 10.62 15.68
N LEU A 494 9.47 10.58 16.82
CA LEU A 494 9.25 11.76 17.68
C LEU A 494 10.56 12.27 18.30
N ILE A 495 11.42 11.38 18.80
CA ILE A 495 12.71 11.77 19.36
C ILE A 495 13.58 12.44 18.30
N SER A 496 13.69 11.83 17.10
CA SER A 496 14.46 12.40 16.00
C SER A 496 13.93 13.76 15.57
N PHE A 497 12.60 13.90 15.52
CA PHE A 497 11.92 15.16 15.20
C PHE A 497 12.25 16.26 16.22
N VAL A 498 12.09 15.99 17.51
CA VAL A 498 12.36 16.98 18.57
C VAL A 498 13.82 17.40 18.58
N ILE A 499 14.75 16.45 18.44
CA ILE A 499 16.19 16.76 18.40
C ILE A 499 16.51 17.59 17.15
N ALA A 500 16.03 17.19 15.97
CA ALA A 500 16.25 17.95 14.73
C ALA A 500 15.70 19.38 14.85
N PHE A 501 14.52 19.54 15.42
CA PHE A 501 13.88 20.82 15.65
C PHE A 501 14.71 21.73 16.57
N VAL A 502 15.16 21.22 17.73
CA VAL A 502 15.99 21.96 18.68
C VAL A 502 17.34 22.36 18.07
N VAL A 503 18.00 21.42 17.38
CA VAL A 503 19.29 21.68 16.73
C VAL A 503 19.15 22.77 15.65
N LEU A 504 18.07 22.71 14.87
CA LEU A 504 17.78 23.73 13.85
C LEU A 504 17.53 25.11 14.47
N MET A 505 16.78 25.16 15.59
CA MET A 505 16.56 26.43 16.33
C MET A 505 17.85 27.03 16.85
N ILE A 506 18.75 26.20 17.39
CA ILE A 506 20.09 26.61 17.85
C ILE A 506 20.91 27.11 16.67
N TYR A 507 20.89 26.39 15.54
CA TYR A 507 21.59 26.79 14.30
C TYR A 507 21.18 28.20 13.85
N MET A 508 19.87 28.52 13.85
CA MET A 508 19.38 29.85 13.45
C MET A 508 19.86 30.96 14.40
N LEU A 509 19.91 30.71 15.71
CA LEU A 509 20.45 31.66 16.68
C LEU A 509 21.96 31.89 16.50
N LEU A 510 22.71 30.82 16.20
CA LEU A 510 24.15 30.90 15.99
C LEU A 510 24.48 31.65 14.69
N MET A 511 23.65 31.55 13.65
CA MET A 511 23.95 32.15 12.35
C MET A 511 23.45 33.60 12.23
N TYR A 512 22.30 33.97 12.80
CA TYR A 512 21.60 35.23 12.51
C TYR A 512 21.39 36.18 13.68
N ASP A 513 22.03 35.94 14.81
CA ASP A 513 21.86 36.69 16.05
C ASP A 513 20.50 36.42 16.73
N ILE A 514 20.34 36.95 17.98
CA ILE A 514 19.23 36.61 18.88
C ILE A 514 17.88 37.03 18.27
N ILE A 515 17.73 38.28 17.81
CA ILE A 515 16.41 38.79 17.37
C ILE A 515 16.00 38.13 16.03
N PRO A 516 16.82 38.14 14.96
CA PRO A 516 16.44 37.46 13.72
C PRO A 516 16.30 35.96 13.89
N GLY A 517 17.20 35.32 14.67
CA GLY A 517 17.14 33.90 14.97
C GLY A 517 15.85 33.52 15.71
N MET A 518 15.46 34.27 16.72
CA MET A 518 14.18 34.06 17.44
C MET A 518 12.98 34.26 16.54
N MET A 519 13.02 35.25 15.63
CA MET A 519 11.93 35.47 14.66
C MET A 519 11.79 34.30 13.68
N ALA A 520 12.89 33.75 13.20
CA ALA A 520 12.87 32.55 12.40
C ALA A 520 12.32 31.34 13.16
N ASN A 521 12.70 31.19 14.43
CA ASN A 521 12.19 30.12 15.29
C ASN A 521 10.69 30.26 15.57
N VAL A 522 10.18 31.48 15.79
CA VAL A 522 8.73 31.71 15.92
C VAL A 522 8.01 31.38 14.61
N ALA A 523 8.56 31.75 13.46
CA ALA A 523 7.99 31.36 12.16
C ALA A 523 7.96 29.85 11.96
N LEU A 524 9.01 29.15 12.40
CA LEU A 524 9.13 27.68 12.35
C LEU A 524 8.08 27.01 13.26
N LEU A 525 7.91 27.49 14.49
CA LEU A 525 6.87 27.03 15.41
C LEU A 525 5.45 27.28 14.84
N ALA A 526 5.22 28.44 14.27
CA ALA A 526 3.94 28.78 13.62
C ALA A 526 3.69 27.88 12.39
N ASN A 527 4.72 27.59 11.59
CA ASN A 527 4.62 26.66 10.47
C ASN A 527 4.19 25.27 10.93
N LEU A 528 4.88 24.71 11.93
CA LEU A 528 4.54 23.41 12.50
C LEU A 528 3.10 23.39 13.03
N PHE A 529 2.71 24.41 13.79
CA PHE A 529 1.38 24.53 14.37
C PHE A 529 0.28 24.59 13.30
N PHE A 530 0.47 25.39 12.24
CA PHE A 530 -0.49 25.49 11.15
C PHE A 530 -0.53 24.20 10.32
N THR A 531 0.62 23.57 10.06
CA THR A 531 0.70 22.30 9.33
C THR A 531 -0.08 21.21 10.05
N LEU A 532 0.14 21.04 11.36
CA LEU A 532 -0.60 20.05 12.15
C LEU A 532 -2.09 20.40 12.25
N GLY A 533 -2.45 21.69 12.39
CA GLY A 533 -3.83 22.11 12.44
C GLY A 533 -4.60 21.87 11.13
N ILE A 534 -3.95 22.10 9.99
CA ILE A 534 -4.53 21.83 8.67
C ILE A 534 -4.67 20.31 8.44
N LEU A 535 -3.65 19.52 8.80
CA LEU A 535 -3.74 18.06 8.72
C LEU A 535 -4.90 17.51 9.56
N ALA A 536 -5.07 17.99 10.79
CA ALA A 536 -6.21 17.63 11.63
C ALA A 536 -7.56 18.04 11.01
N SER A 537 -7.62 19.21 10.38
CA SER A 537 -8.84 19.70 9.71
C SER A 537 -9.26 18.83 8.53
N PHE A 538 -8.30 18.32 7.76
CA PHE A 538 -8.56 17.42 6.63
C PHE A 538 -8.70 15.95 7.05
N GLN A 539 -8.59 15.62 8.34
CA GLN A 539 -8.61 14.25 8.87
C GLN A 539 -7.60 13.33 8.16
N SER A 540 -6.47 13.90 7.74
CA SER A 540 -5.42 13.17 7.04
C SER A 540 -4.61 12.34 8.02
N ALA A 541 -4.37 11.07 7.68
CA ALA A 541 -3.55 10.19 8.52
C ALA A 541 -2.07 10.58 8.46
N LEU A 542 -1.44 10.69 9.64
CA LEU A 542 -0.01 10.93 9.77
C LEU A 542 0.73 9.58 9.70
N THR A 543 1.49 9.37 8.63
CA THR A 543 2.32 8.18 8.39
C THR A 543 3.79 8.44 8.75
N MET A 544 4.65 7.41 8.83
CA MET A 544 6.09 7.61 9.04
C MET A 544 6.75 8.45 7.94
N PRO A 545 6.51 8.20 6.65
CA PRO A 545 6.92 9.13 5.60
C PRO A 545 6.30 10.53 5.74
N GLY A 546 5.06 10.63 6.24
CA GLY A 546 4.43 11.91 6.55
C GLY A 546 5.16 12.71 7.63
N ILE A 547 5.65 12.06 8.68
CA ILE A 547 6.53 12.68 9.69
C ILE A 547 7.83 13.15 9.02
N ALA A 548 8.45 12.32 8.18
CA ALA A 548 9.64 12.71 7.42
C ALA A 548 9.37 13.94 6.54
N GLY A 549 8.17 14.03 5.93
CA GLY A 549 7.69 15.20 5.18
C GLY A 549 7.60 16.46 6.05
N ILE A 550 7.02 16.36 7.26
CA ILE A 550 6.98 17.50 8.21
C ILE A 550 8.40 17.93 8.59
N VAL A 551 9.28 16.98 8.92
CA VAL A 551 10.65 17.28 9.33
C VAL A 551 11.45 17.91 8.17
N LEU A 552 11.25 17.44 6.95
CA LEU A 552 11.84 18.04 5.76
C LEU A 552 11.34 19.48 5.55
N THR A 553 10.04 19.72 5.75
CA THR A 553 9.48 21.08 5.63
C THR A 553 9.99 22.02 6.70
N LEU A 554 10.43 21.56 7.87
CA LEU A 554 11.12 22.39 8.85
C LEU A 554 12.47 22.87 8.31
N GLY A 555 13.24 21.98 7.65
CA GLY A 555 14.49 22.35 7.00
C GLY A 555 14.28 23.39 5.88
N THR A 556 13.29 23.18 5.03
CA THR A 556 12.96 24.08 3.92
C THR A 556 12.25 25.37 4.37
N ALA A 557 11.52 25.34 5.50
CA ALA A 557 10.87 26.53 6.06
C ALA A 557 11.87 27.58 6.54
N VAL A 558 13.02 27.13 7.00
CA VAL A 558 14.11 28.02 7.38
C VAL A 558 14.75 28.68 6.18
N ASP A 559 14.81 28.00 5.02
CA ASP A 559 15.41 28.51 3.78
C ASP A 559 14.83 29.86 3.35
N ALA A 560 13.52 30.03 3.40
CA ALA A 560 12.88 31.31 3.09
C ALA A 560 13.37 32.45 4.01
N ASN A 561 13.55 32.17 5.31
CA ASN A 561 14.08 33.17 6.25
C ASN A 561 15.55 33.44 6.01
N VAL A 562 16.36 32.41 5.72
CA VAL A 562 17.77 32.53 5.33
C VAL A 562 17.92 33.44 4.09
N LEU A 563 17.10 33.20 3.09
CA LEU A 563 17.02 34.01 1.87
C LEU A 563 16.77 35.51 2.15
N ILE A 564 15.77 35.78 2.98
CA ILE A 564 15.43 37.16 3.36
C ILE A 564 16.59 37.81 4.16
N TYR A 565 17.15 37.08 5.13
CA TYR A 565 18.19 37.61 6.02
C TYR A 565 19.51 37.85 5.29
N GLU A 566 19.91 36.95 4.39
CA GLU A 566 21.12 37.16 3.57
C GLU A 566 20.93 38.36 2.63
N ARG A 567 19.71 38.55 2.07
CA ARG A 567 19.42 39.75 1.27
C ARG A 567 19.42 41.02 2.11
N ILE A 568 18.89 41.02 3.30
CA ILE A 568 18.97 42.16 4.25
C ILE A 568 20.44 42.49 4.58
N LYS A 569 21.27 41.45 4.85
CA LYS A 569 22.72 41.65 5.08
C LYS A 569 23.40 42.30 3.89
N GLU A 570 23.05 41.91 2.69
CA GLU A 570 23.59 42.47 1.45
C GLU A 570 23.22 43.96 1.31
N GLU A 571 21.95 44.32 1.52
CA GLU A 571 21.45 45.68 1.46
C GLU A 571 22.07 46.57 2.56
N MET A 572 22.27 46.02 3.77
CA MET A 572 22.96 46.72 4.86
C MET A 572 24.46 46.97 4.54
N ARG A 573 25.13 46.01 3.88
CA ARG A 573 26.51 46.16 3.44
C ARG A 573 26.59 47.22 2.33
N GLY A 574 25.51 47.43 1.54
CA GLY A 574 25.36 48.48 0.57
C GLY A 574 25.15 49.87 1.16
N GLY A 575 25.12 49.98 2.51
CA GLY A 575 25.01 51.29 3.22
C GLY A 575 23.60 51.74 3.53
N LYS A 576 22.57 50.91 3.26
CA LYS A 576 21.15 51.20 3.62
C LYS A 576 20.90 51.08 5.13
N GLY A 577 20.09 52.00 5.62
CA GLY A 577 19.59 51.91 7.00
C GLY A 577 18.74 50.64 7.20
N ILE A 578 18.65 50.11 8.44
CA ILE A 578 18.02 48.82 8.74
C ILE A 578 16.56 48.74 8.26
N LYS A 579 15.80 49.84 8.33
CA LYS A 579 14.40 49.90 7.89
C LYS A 579 14.30 49.75 6.36
N GLU A 580 15.16 50.45 5.63
CA GLU A 580 15.22 50.37 4.18
C GLU A 580 15.77 49.02 3.70
N ALA A 581 16.81 48.51 4.38
CA ALA A 581 17.41 47.23 4.10
C ALA A 581 16.39 46.07 4.31
N LEU A 582 15.58 46.16 5.35
CA LEU A 582 14.51 45.19 5.62
C LEU A 582 13.43 45.20 4.54
N GLU A 583 12.95 46.39 4.16
CA GLU A 583 11.96 46.54 3.09
C GLU A 583 12.49 46.04 1.73
N ALA A 584 13.72 46.41 1.38
CA ALA A 584 14.39 45.94 0.17
C ALA A 584 14.66 44.43 0.20
N GLY A 585 15.08 43.87 1.37
CA GLY A 585 15.34 42.46 1.57
C GLY A 585 14.09 41.60 1.30
N TYR A 586 12.96 41.91 1.93
CA TYR A 586 11.71 41.23 1.67
C TYR A 586 11.20 41.38 0.22
N LYS A 587 11.35 42.56 -0.39
CA LYS A 587 10.92 42.81 -1.76
C LYS A 587 11.76 42.01 -2.76
N ASN A 588 13.07 42.03 -2.60
CA ASN A 588 13.99 41.41 -3.54
C ASN A 588 14.10 39.87 -3.37
N ALA A 589 13.91 39.35 -2.14
CA ALA A 589 13.89 37.94 -1.91
C ALA A 589 12.57 37.26 -2.35
N PHE A 590 11.46 38.01 -2.43
CA PHE A 590 10.13 37.47 -2.70
C PHE A 590 10.07 36.60 -3.97
N SER A 591 10.63 37.09 -5.07
CA SER A 591 10.60 36.36 -6.35
C SER A 591 11.31 35.01 -6.27
N ALA A 592 12.49 34.97 -5.67
CA ALA A 592 13.26 33.73 -5.53
C ALA A 592 12.57 32.74 -4.58
N ILE A 593 11.98 33.20 -3.49
CA ILE A 593 11.23 32.34 -2.53
C ILE A 593 9.96 31.80 -3.20
N PHE A 594 9.25 32.61 -3.97
CA PHE A 594 8.06 32.16 -4.70
C PHE A 594 8.40 31.10 -5.74
N ASP A 595 9.42 31.36 -6.56
CA ASP A 595 9.87 30.44 -7.61
C ASP A 595 10.33 29.09 -7.04
N SER A 596 11.07 29.13 -5.93
CA SER A 596 11.54 27.95 -5.19
C SER A 596 10.38 27.11 -4.64
N ASN A 597 9.45 27.75 -3.94
CA ASN A 597 8.30 27.04 -3.38
C ASN A 597 7.38 26.49 -4.49
N LEU A 598 7.22 27.21 -5.61
CA LEU A 598 6.39 26.76 -6.72
C LEU A 598 7.00 25.54 -7.42
N THR A 599 8.32 25.48 -7.60
CA THR A 599 8.97 24.29 -8.19
C THR A 599 8.85 23.07 -7.27
N SER A 600 9.01 23.24 -5.96
CA SER A 600 8.79 22.20 -4.98
C SER A 600 7.31 21.78 -4.91
N LEU A 601 6.37 22.71 -5.08
CA LEU A 601 4.94 22.41 -5.14
C LEU A 601 4.58 21.59 -6.38
N ILE A 602 5.16 21.89 -7.54
CA ILE A 602 4.96 21.09 -8.76
C ILE A 602 5.35 19.64 -8.54
N THR A 603 6.53 19.37 -7.96
CA THR A 603 6.97 18.01 -7.65
C THR A 603 6.12 17.36 -6.57
N GLY A 604 5.68 18.11 -5.55
CA GLY A 604 4.76 17.64 -4.53
C GLY A 604 3.39 17.23 -5.10
N ILE A 605 2.82 18.00 -6.03
CA ILE A 605 1.55 17.69 -6.70
C ILE A 605 1.71 16.42 -7.56
N ILE A 606 2.79 16.30 -8.31
CA ILE A 606 3.06 15.08 -9.10
C ILE A 606 3.10 13.87 -8.17
N LEU A 607 3.82 13.97 -7.06
CA LEU A 607 3.92 12.91 -6.08
C LEU A 607 2.57 12.59 -5.40
N LEU A 608 1.72 13.60 -5.18
CA LEU A 608 0.36 13.41 -4.63
C LEU A 608 -0.54 12.63 -5.60
N VAL A 609 -0.45 12.95 -6.90
CA VAL A 609 -1.29 12.33 -7.94
C VAL A 609 -0.81 10.91 -8.27
N THR A 610 0.50 10.71 -8.37
CA THR A 610 1.07 9.43 -8.80
C THR A 610 1.39 8.48 -7.63
N GLY A 611 1.55 9.02 -6.40
CA GLY A 611 1.88 8.24 -5.20
C GLY A 611 0.67 7.50 -4.63
N THR A 612 0.93 6.37 -4.00
CA THR A 612 -0.06 5.56 -3.29
C THR A 612 0.32 5.44 -1.81
N GLY A 613 -0.65 5.14 -0.94
CA GLY A 613 -0.45 4.85 0.48
C GLY A 613 0.48 5.84 1.22
N PRO A 614 1.59 5.35 1.79
CA PRO A 614 2.52 6.16 2.60
C PRO A 614 3.13 7.35 1.85
N ILE A 615 3.38 7.23 0.53
CA ILE A 615 3.94 8.32 -0.28
C ILE A 615 2.96 9.47 -0.42
N ARG A 616 1.67 9.17 -0.58
CA ARG A 616 0.63 10.20 -0.66
C ARG A 616 0.53 10.98 0.64
N GLY A 617 0.67 10.29 1.79
CA GLY A 617 0.79 10.93 3.11
C GLY A 617 1.97 11.88 3.21
N PHE A 618 3.15 11.46 2.74
CA PHE A 618 4.34 12.31 2.63
C PHE A 618 4.10 13.54 1.75
N ALA A 619 3.57 13.35 0.54
CA ALA A 619 3.29 14.45 -0.40
C ALA A 619 2.31 15.47 0.19
N THR A 620 1.24 15.00 0.84
CA THR A 620 0.24 15.85 1.51
C THR A 620 0.87 16.72 2.59
N THR A 621 1.64 16.11 3.50
CA THR A 621 2.33 16.84 4.58
C THR A 621 3.35 17.83 4.03
N TRP A 622 4.08 17.45 2.98
CA TRP A 622 5.07 18.31 2.32
C TRP A 622 4.44 19.52 1.64
N ILE A 623 3.37 19.34 0.86
CA ILE A 623 2.63 20.44 0.20
C ILE A 623 2.07 21.42 1.23
N ILE A 624 1.38 20.92 2.27
CA ILE A 624 0.81 21.75 3.34
C ILE A 624 1.92 22.52 4.04
N GLY A 625 3.02 21.83 4.40
CA GLY A 625 4.17 22.46 5.06
C GLY A 625 4.86 23.53 4.21
N LEU A 626 4.98 23.35 2.90
CA LEU A 626 5.50 24.38 1.97
C LEU A 626 4.60 25.61 1.92
N CYS A 627 3.28 25.44 1.82
CA CYS A 627 2.32 26.53 1.82
C CYS A 627 2.35 27.32 3.15
N CYS A 628 2.38 26.60 4.27
CA CYS A 628 2.51 27.20 5.59
C CYS A 628 3.84 27.94 5.77
N SER A 629 4.94 27.35 5.29
CA SER A 629 6.28 27.93 5.33
C SER A 629 6.33 29.27 4.57
N PHE A 630 5.83 29.28 3.35
CA PHE A 630 5.74 30.50 2.56
C PHE A 630 4.94 31.58 3.28
N PHE A 631 3.80 31.23 3.86
CA PHE A 631 2.94 32.15 4.59
C PHE A 631 3.65 32.71 5.84
N THR A 632 4.23 31.85 6.65
CA THR A 632 4.86 32.24 7.93
C THR A 632 6.13 33.04 7.72
N ALA A 633 7.02 32.62 6.83
CA ALA A 633 8.31 33.25 6.57
C ALA A 633 8.18 34.60 5.85
N VAL A 634 7.29 34.71 4.86
CA VAL A 634 7.20 35.91 4.04
C VAL A 634 6.23 36.96 4.61
N PHE A 635 5.07 36.50 5.11
CA PHE A 635 4.01 37.43 5.53
C PHE A 635 4.00 37.66 7.04
N LEU A 636 4.03 36.61 7.85
CA LEU A 636 3.90 36.71 9.29
C LEU A 636 5.10 37.44 9.92
N THR A 637 6.33 37.02 9.57
CA THR A 637 7.55 37.65 10.07
C THR A 637 7.64 39.11 9.66
N ARG A 638 7.28 39.44 8.40
CA ARG A 638 7.26 40.80 7.91
C ARG A 638 6.32 41.71 8.70
N ILE A 639 5.11 41.24 9.02
CA ILE A 639 4.16 42.03 9.84
C ILE A 639 4.76 42.35 11.21
N VAL A 640 5.40 41.34 11.85
CA VAL A 640 6.02 41.53 13.16
C VAL A 640 7.15 42.55 13.10
N TYR A 641 8.05 42.46 12.11
CA TYR A 641 9.15 43.41 11.91
C TYR A 641 8.61 44.80 11.62
N GLU A 642 7.64 44.97 10.71
CA GLU A 642 7.06 46.27 10.38
C GLU A 642 6.35 46.88 11.61
N LYS A 643 5.69 46.08 12.46
CA LYS A 643 5.03 46.58 13.71
C LYS A 643 6.06 47.02 14.74
N GLN A 644 7.17 46.32 14.90
CA GLN A 644 8.24 46.72 15.86
C GLN A 644 9.01 47.93 15.38
N MET A 645 9.33 47.99 14.08
CA MET A 645 9.98 49.13 13.47
C MET A 645 9.12 50.42 13.51
N ALA A 646 7.79 50.30 13.38
CA ALA A 646 6.86 51.42 13.55
C ALA A 646 6.85 51.97 14.98
N LYS A 647 7.19 51.13 15.97
CA LYS A 647 7.35 51.51 17.38
C LYS A 647 8.79 51.94 17.73
N ASN A 648 9.66 52.18 16.75
CA ASN A 648 11.07 52.48 16.90
C ASN A 648 11.85 51.44 17.77
N ARG A 649 11.40 50.18 17.76
CA ARG A 649 12.10 49.07 18.40
C ARG A 649 12.91 48.29 17.38
N TRP A 650 13.96 47.58 17.80
CA TRP A 650 14.81 46.72 16.98
C TRP A 650 15.60 47.51 15.90
N LEU A 651 15.88 48.79 16.08
CA LEU A 651 16.60 49.62 15.10
C LEU A 651 18.13 49.33 15.05
N ASN A 652 18.70 48.69 16.08
CA ASN A 652 20.14 48.39 16.15
C ASN A 652 20.41 46.89 15.99
N GLN A 653 19.46 46.08 15.48
CA GLN A 653 19.65 44.67 15.31
C GLN A 653 20.67 44.34 14.21
N LYS A 654 21.39 43.26 14.42
CA LYS A 654 22.33 42.70 13.47
C LYS A 654 21.75 41.42 12.90
N PHE A 655 22.00 41.11 11.65
CA PHE A 655 21.62 39.86 11.00
C PHE A 655 22.80 38.89 10.89
N TYR A 656 23.77 39.01 11.77
CA TYR A 656 24.96 38.15 11.83
C TYR A 656 25.50 38.10 13.26
N THR A 657 26.10 36.98 13.61
CA THR A 657 26.85 36.77 14.85
C THR A 657 28.34 36.96 14.62
N SER A 658 29.14 36.89 15.67
CA SER A 658 30.61 36.89 15.54
C SER A 658 31.14 35.74 14.67
N ILE A 659 30.45 34.58 14.68
CA ILE A 659 30.79 33.39 13.89
C ILE A 659 30.43 33.62 12.39
N SER A 660 29.24 34.14 12.10
CA SER A 660 28.75 34.29 10.72
C SER A 660 29.14 35.58 10.03
N LYS A 661 29.76 36.54 10.78
CA LYS A 661 30.13 37.86 10.22
C LYS A 661 31.06 37.75 9.03
N ASN A 662 32.09 36.93 9.15
CA ASN A 662 33.16 36.81 8.14
C ASN A 662 33.06 35.53 7.31
N LEU A 663 31.99 34.72 7.49
CA LEU A 663 31.84 33.49 6.77
C LEU A 663 31.71 33.74 5.28
N MET A 664 32.68 33.28 4.49
CA MET A 664 32.75 33.36 3.04
C MET A 664 32.62 34.77 2.44
N GLN A 665 33.13 35.83 3.12
CA GLN A 665 33.00 37.21 2.66
C GLN A 665 33.86 37.57 1.43
N ASN A 666 35.04 36.98 1.30
CA ASN A 666 36.03 37.35 0.27
C ASN A 666 36.43 36.13 -0.59
N VAL A 667 35.48 35.28 -0.87
CA VAL A 667 35.75 34.11 -1.71
C VAL A 667 35.70 34.54 -3.19
N ASN A 668 36.75 34.24 -3.94
CA ASN A 668 36.85 34.53 -5.37
C ASN A 668 37.33 33.25 -6.09
N PHE A 669 36.46 32.26 -6.18
CA PHE A 669 36.76 31.02 -6.91
C PHE A 669 36.44 31.19 -8.40
N GLY A 670 37.35 30.73 -9.25
CA GLY A 670 37.14 30.72 -10.71
C GLY A 670 36.41 29.47 -11.19
N PHE A 671 35.14 29.34 -10.85
CA PHE A 671 34.32 28.16 -11.16
C PHE A 671 34.25 27.83 -12.66
N MET A 672 34.17 28.85 -13.53
CA MET A 672 34.14 28.66 -14.98
C MET A 672 35.45 28.08 -15.52
N LYS A 673 36.61 28.44 -14.93
CA LYS A 673 37.91 27.85 -15.30
C LYS A 673 37.99 26.37 -14.89
N MET A 674 37.32 25.98 -13.82
CA MET A 674 37.26 24.60 -13.34
C MET A 674 36.25 23.75 -14.10
N SER A 675 35.40 24.32 -14.94
CA SER A 675 34.29 23.64 -15.62
C SER A 675 34.73 22.39 -16.40
N LYS A 676 35.85 22.46 -17.13
CA LYS A 676 36.40 21.30 -17.87
C LYS A 676 36.77 20.15 -16.95
N LYS A 677 37.42 20.42 -15.80
CA LYS A 677 37.80 19.41 -14.79
C LYS A 677 36.55 18.83 -14.15
N SER A 678 35.58 19.67 -13.84
CA SER A 678 34.29 19.25 -13.26
C SER A 678 33.53 18.34 -14.22
N PHE A 679 33.39 18.69 -15.50
CA PHE A 679 32.72 17.82 -16.48
C PHE A 679 33.47 16.49 -16.68
N THR A 680 34.79 16.46 -16.65
CA THR A 680 35.54 15.22 -16.73
C THR A 680 35.28 14.35 -15.50
N LEU A 681 35.31 14.93 -14.29
CA LEU A 681 35.01 14.19 -13.06
C LEU A 681 33.58 13.67 -13.05
N CYS A 682 32.60 14.51 -13.40
CA CYS A 682 31.18 14.11 -13.52
C CYS A 682 30.98 13.04 -14.59
N GLY A 683 31.68 13.14 -15.72
CA GLY A 683 31.64 12.11 -16.77
C GLY A 683 32.19 10.75 -16.30
N ILE A 684 33.33 10.77 -15.60
CA ILE A 684 33.89 9.55 -14.99
C ILE A 684 32.90 8.96 -13.97
N ALA A 685 32.36 9.80 -13.08
CA ALA A 685 31.36 9.37 -12.10
C ALA A 685 30.12 8.76 -12.78
N ALA A 686 29.60 9.39 -13.82
CA ALA A 686 28.47 8.88 -14.59
C ALA A 686 28.77 7.51 -15.22
N VAL A 687 29.96 7.32 -15.81
CA VAL A 687 30.37 6.04 -16.37
C VAL A 687 30.47 4.96 -15.29
N VAL A 688 31.02 5.29 -14.11
CA VAL A 688 31.09 4.36 -12.96
C VAL A 688 29.68 3.99 -12.49
N PHE A 689 28.78 4.96 -12.36
CA PHE A 689 27.40 4.72 -11.92
C PHE A 689 26.60 3.88 -12.92
N ILE A 690 26.70 4.20 -14.22
CA ILE A 690 26.04 3.41 -15.28
C ILE A 690 26.67 2.01 -15.35
N GLY A 691 27.99 1.88 -15.22
CA GLY A 691 28.67 0.60 -15.16
C GLY A 691 28.26 -0.24 -13.96
N SER A 692 28.16 0.38 -12.76
CA SER A 692 27.65 -0.32 -11.56
C SER A 692 26.20 -0.78 -11.75
N PHE A 693 25.37 0.07 -12.32
CA PHE A 693 23.97 -0.29 -12.62
C PHE A 693 23.88 -1.47 -13.60
N ALA A 694 24.72 -1.51 -14.64
CA ALA A 694 24.72 -2.59 -15.62
C ALA A 694 25.27 -3.93 -15.06
N ILE A 695 26.24 -3.87 -14.14
CA ILE A 695 26.92 -5.08 -13.60
C ILE A 695 26.22 -5.60 -12.34
N ARG A 696 25.91 -4.70 -11.39
CA ARG A 696 25.35 -5.07 -10.08
C ARG A 696 23.83 -4.88 -9.99
N GLY A 697 23.22 -4.06 -10.87
CA GLY A 697 21.80 -3.72 -10.79
C GLY A 697 21.46 -2.88 -9.55
N LEU A 698 20.23 -2.97 -9.13
CA LEU A 698 19.66 -2.32 -7.95
C LEU A 698 19.04 -3.37 -7.05
N SER A 699 19.16 -3.20 -5.74
CA SER A 699 18.39 -3.99 -4.78
C SER A 699 16.97 -3.48 -4.76
N GLN A 700 16.05 -4.23 -5.39
CA GLN A 700 14.64 -3.86 -5.50
C GLN A 700 13.83 -4.52 -4.39
N SER A 701 12.91 -3.77 -3.77
CA SER A 701 11.93 -4.31 -2.84
C SER A 701 10.81 -5.07 -3.59
N ILE A 702 9.96 -5.74 -2.83
CA ILE A 702 8.77 -6.41 -3.38
C ILE A 702 7.81 -5.44 -4.09
N ASP A 703 7.89 -4.14 -3.82
CA ASP A 703 7.09 -3.13 -4.51
C ASP A 703 7.35 -3.09 -6.02
N PHE A 704 8.56 -3.46 -6.44
CA PHE A 704 8.98 -3.46 -7.85
C PHE A 704 9.05 -4.85 -8.46
N THR A 705 9.34 -5.88 -7.64
CA THR A 705 9.49 -7.26 -8.11
C THR A 705 8.23 -8.09 -7.94
N GLY A 706 7.33 -7.67 -7.08
CA GLY A 706 6.29 -8.52 -6.52
C GLY A 706 6.90 -9.50 -5.51
N GLY A 707 6.10 -10.01 -4.60
CA GLY A 707 6.57 -10.95 -3.57
C GLY A 707 5.93 -10.75 -2.22
N ARG A 708 6.49 -11.43 -1.23
CA ARG A 708 6.13 -11.35 0.19
C ARG A 708 7.31 -10.92 1.03
N ASN A 709 7.08 -10.06 2.00
CA ASN A 709 8.03 -9.67 3.04
C ASN A 709 7.50 -10.09 4.39
N TYR A 710 8.36 -10.71 5.19
CA TYR A 710 8.09 -11.02 6.60
C TYR A 710 9.15 -10.38 7.46
N VAL A 711 8.75 -9.55 8.41
CA VAL A 711 9.64 -9.05 9.46
C VAL A 711 9.50 -9.98 10.66
N VAL A 712 10.57 -10.69 10.97
CA VAL A 712 10.60 -11.74 11.98
C VAL A 712 11.55 -11.36 13.11
N THR A 713 11.07 -11.46 14.35
CA THR A 713 11.96 -11.43 15.51
C THR A 713 12.52 -12.83 15.76
N LEU A 714 13.79 -12.93 16.11
CA LEU A 714 14.47 -14.17 16.42
C LEU A 714 14.63 -14.33 17.94
N ASN A 715 14.71 -15.56 18.39
CA ASN A 715 14.92 -15.89 19.79
C ASN A 715 16.29 -15.39 20.33
N LYS A 716 17.30 -15.41 19.47
CA LYS A 716 18.68 -14.98 19.75
C LYS A 716 19.24 -14.15 18.60
N ALA A 717 20.22 -13.31 18.93
CA ALA A 717 20.98 -12.59 17.90
C ALA A 717 21.70 -13.59 16.99
N THR A 718 21.58 -13.40 15.68
CA THR A 718 22.06 -14.34 14.66
C THR A 718 22.64 -13.58 13.48
N GLU A 719 23.68 -14.15 12.87
CA GLU A 719 24.25 -13.63 11.62
C GLU A 719 23.24 -13.90 10.47
N VAL A 720 22.99 -12.88 9.68
CA VAL A 720 22.03 -12.93 8.55
C VAL A 720 22.37 -14.03 7.55
N GLU A 721 23.66 -14.27 7.32
CA GLU A 721 24.13 -15.27 6.39
C GLU A 721 23.69 -16.69 6.78
N SER A 722 23.74 -17.02 8.07
CA SER A 722 23.27 -18.33 8.56
C SER A 722 21.77 -18.54 8.34
N VAL A 723 20.97 -17.48 8.40
CA VAL A 723 19.53 -17.55 8.10
C VAL A 723 19.29 -17.60 6.61
N ARG A 724 20.09 -16.89 5.82
CA ARG A 724 20.00 -16.92 4.35
C ARG A 724 20.29 -18.32 3.82
N GLU A 725 21.40 -18.95 4.24
CA GLU A 725 21.72 -20.32 3.85
C GLU A 725 20.63 -21.33 4.23
N LEU A 726 19.99 -21.13 5.39
CA LEU A 726 18.90 -21.98 5.85
C LEU A 726 17.64 -21.84 4.99
N LEU A 727 17.31 -20.61 4.58
CA LEU A 727 16.11 -20.31 3.79
C LEU A 727 16.35 -20.50 2.29
N ASP A 728 17.60 -20.53 1.87
CA ASP A 728 17.98 -20.87 0.51
C ASP A 728 17.59 -22.32 0.23
N GLY A 729 16.64 -22.53 -0.70
CA GLY A 729 16.05 -23.83 -0.98
C GLY A 729 14.83 -24.22 -0.14
N ALA A 730 14.45 -23.47 0.88
CA ALA A 730 13.24 -23.74 1.63
C ALA A 730 11.95 -23.45 0.83
N PHE A 731 11.99 -22.43 -0.02
CA PHE A 731 10.89 -22.02 -0.86
C PHE A 731 11.05 -22.56 -2.29
N VAL A 732 10.22 -23.53 -2.67
CA VAL A 732 10.17 -24.06 -4.04
C VAL A 732 8.80 -23.80 -4.62
N ASN A 733 8.73 -23.08 -5.75
CA ASN A 733 7.49 -22.77 -6.43
C ASN A 733 6.75 -24.03 -6.88
N THR A 734 5.47 -24.13 -6.58
CA THR A 734 4.62 -25.28 -6.94
C THR A 734 3.62 -24.93 -8.04
N THR A 735 3.44 -23.65 -8.35
CA THR A 735 2.48 -23.13 -9.30
C THR A 735 3.12 -22.10 -10.24
N GLY A 736 2.44 -21.77 -11.34
CA GLY A 736 2.86 -20.74 -12.29
C GLY A 736 3.95 -21.18 -13.27
N THR A 737 4.56 -20.22 -13.94
CA THR A 737 5.60 -20.41 -14.96
C THR A 737 6.91 -20.94 -14.38
N ASP A 738 7.12 -20.76 -13.09
CA ASP A 738 8.33 -21.16 -12.36
C ASP A 738 8.11 -22.38 -11.44
N ALA A 739 7.06 -23.16 -11.69
CA ALA A 739 6.81 -24.40 -10.95
C ALA A 739 8.01 -25.35 -10.98
N GLY A 740 8.44 -25.84 -9.81
CA GLY A 740 9.63 -26.69 -9.64
C GLY A 740 10.96 -25.94 -9.54
N LYS A 741 10.98 -24.62 -9.73
CA LYS A 741 12.17 -23.78 -9.50
C LYS A 741 12.16 -23.23 -8.06
N GLN A 742 13.36 -22.98 -7.58
CA GLN A 742 13.58 -22.32 -6.30
C GLN A 742 13.10 -20.88 -6.37
N ALA A 743 12.34 -20.42 -5.36
CA ALA A 743 11.93 -19.05 -5.24
C ALA A 743 13.12 -18.16 -4.84
N THR A 744 13.16 -16.95 -5.39
CA THR A 744 14.16 -15.96 -4.97
C THR A 744 13.87 -15.55 -3.53
N THR A 745 14.84 -15.76 -2.65
CA THR A 745 14.72 -15.41 -1.22
C THR A 745 15.85 -14.47 -0.83
N SER A 746 15.51 -13.36 -0.16
CA SER A 746 16.45 -12.38 0.37
C SER A 746 16.25 -12.24 1.87
N VAL A 747 17.35 -12.18 2.63
CA VAL A 747 17.32 -11.97 4.07
C VAL A 747 18.19 -10.77 4.42
N ILE A 748 17.63 -9.84 5.18
CA ILE A 748 18.28 -8.60 5.59
C ILE A 748 18.08 -8.39 7.09
N ALA A 749 19.15 -7.99 7.81
CA ALA A 749 19.03 -7.57 9.22
C ALA A 749 18.29 -6.23 9.31
N LEU A 750 17.40 -6.12 10.27
CA LEU A 750 16.77 -4.87 10.66
C LEU A 750 17.25 -4.49 12.06
N GLY A 751 17.92 -3.33 12.16
CA GLY A 751 18.54 -2.90 13.42
C GLY A 751 19.93 -3.53 13.67
N THR A 752 20.52 -3.12 14.79
CA THR A 752 21.89 -3.52 15.19
C THR A 752 21.90 -4.65 16.24
N ASP A 753 20.72 -5.10 16.67
CA ASP A 753 20.58 -6.12 17.73
C ASP A 753 20.73 -7.55 17.20
N GLY A 754 20.75 -7.76 15.88
CA GLY A 754 20.84 -9.06 15.24
C GLY A 754 19.67 -10.01 15.53
N LYS A 755 18.57 -9.49 16.13
CA LYS A 755 17.38 -10.26 16.50
C LYS A 755 16.22 -10.07 15.54
N THR A 756 16.23 -9.03 14.74
CA THR A 756 15.14 -8.75 13.80
C THR A 756 15.66 -8.87 12.39
N ILE A 757 14.98 -9.67 11.58
CA ILE A 757 15.30 -9.89 10.18
C ILE A 757 14.08 -9.61 9.29
N ARG A 758 14.34 -9.18 8.06
CA ARG A 758 13.34 -9.18 6.98
C ARG A 758 13.66 -10.32 6.03
N VAL A 759 12.67 -11.14 5.77
CA VAL A 759 12.71 -12.21 4.78
C VAL A 759 11.79 -11.85 3.63
N SER A 760 12.35 -11.68 2.44
CA SER A 760 11.60 -11.38 1.21
C SER A 760 11.63 -12.59 0.29
N THR A 761 10.48 -13.00 -0.27
CA THR A 761 10.40 -14.13 -1.20
C THR A 761 9.32 -13.92 -2.26
N ASN A 762 9.56 -14.43 -3.47
CA ASN A 762 8.57 -14.47 -4.56
C ASN A 762 7.84 -15.82 -4.67
N TYR A 763 7.86 -16.62 -3.60
CA TYR A 763 7.22 -17.94 -3.56
C TYR A 763 5.77 -17.89 -4.01
N ASN A 764 5.41 -18.67 -5.04
CA ASN A 764 4.07 -18.82 -5.62
C ASN A 764 3.28 -17.50 -5.74
N ILE A 765 3.94 -16.40 -6.09
CA ILE A 765 3.29 -15.07 -6.09
C ILE A 765 2.24 -14.91 -7.20
N GLU A 766 2.32 -15.73 -8.27
CA GLU A 766 1.34 -15.77 -9.36
C GLU A 766 0.08 -16.57 -8.98
N SER A 767 0.09 -17.30 -7.85
CA SER A 767 -1.06 -18.09 -7.41
C SER A 767 -2.14 -17.19 -6.80
N ASN A 768 -3.39 -17.43 -7.20
CA ASN A 768 -4.57 -16.79 -6.64
C ASN A 768 -5.20 -17.60 -5.49
N ASP A 769 -4.55 -18.67 -5.01
CA ASP A 769 -5.04 -19.47 -3.88
C ASP A 769 -4.87 -18.69 -2.57
N PRO A 770 -5.95 -18.39 -1.83
CA PRO A 770 -5.87 -17.69 -0.54
C PRO A 770 -5.01 -18.41 0.51
N MET A 771 -4.80 -19.73 0.36
CA MET A 771 -4.02 -20.53 1.30
C MET A 771 -2.50 -20.45 1.07
N GLU A 772 -2.04 -19.78 0.00
CA GLU A 772 -0.60 -19.69 -0.30
C GLU A 772 0.17 -18.83 0.71
N ASP A 773 -0.48 -17.84 1.29
CA ASP A 773 0.13 -17.00 2.32
C ASP A 773 0.38 -17.83 3.59
N ASP A 774 -0.59 -18.62 4.02
CA ASP A 774 -0.47 -19.55 5.15
C ASP A 774 0.60 -20.64 4.91
N ARG A 775 0.72 -21.12 3.66
CA ARG A 775 1.77 -22.09 3.29
C ARG A 775 3.16 -21.46 3.39
N ALA A 776 3.33 -20.25 2.87
CA ALA A 776 4.61 -19.53 2.94
C ALA A 776 5.04 -19.29 4.40
N GLU A 777 4.11 -18.86 5.26
CA GLU A 777 4.37 -18.65 6.69
C GLU A 777 4.69 -19.96 7.42
N THR A 778 4.02 -21.04 7.04
CA THR A 778 4.30 -22.38 7.58
C THR A 778 5.68 -22.89 7.16
N ILE A 779 6.09 -22.67 5.92
CA ILE A 779 7.45 -23.02 5.43
C ILE A 779 8.49 -22.22 6.22
N LEU A 780 8.28 -20.90 6.38
CA LEU A 780 9.17 -20.02 7.14
C LEU A 780 9.29 -20.46 8.59
N TYR A 781 8.16 -20.74 9.26
CA TYR A 781 8.14 -21.27 10.63
C TYR A 781 8.93 -22.57 10.76
N ASN A 782 8.66 -23.54 9.91
CA ASN A 782 9.30 -24.85 9.97
C ASN A 782 10.82 -24.76 9.78
N ALA A 783 11.28 -23.91 8.86
CA ALA A 783 12.70 -23.70 8.62
C ALA A 783 13.38 -23.05 9.85
N LEU A 784 12.83 -21.95 10.37
CA LEU A 784 13.41 -21.22 11.50
C LEU A 784 13.30 -22.01 12.83
N HIS A 785 12.19 -22.71 13.04
CA HIS A 785 11.98 -23.53 14.25
C HIS A 785 12.95 -24.72 14.28
N LYS A 786 13.12 -25.43 13.15
CA LYS A 786 14.05 -26.56 13.03
C LYS A 786 15.51 -26.17 13.33
N ALA A 787 15.87 -24.94 12.97
CA ALA A 787 17.21 -24.39 13.23
C ALA A 787 17.35 -23.76 14.64
N GLY A 788 16.27 -23.72 15.44
CA GLY A 788 16.28 -23.15 16.79
C GLY A 788 16.36 -21.63 16.85
N PHE A 789 16.03 -20.93 15.75
CA PHE A 789 15.93 -19.48 15.70
C PHE A 789 14.58 -18.97 16.23
N VAL A 790 13.56 -19.82 16.22
CA VAL A 790 12.22 -19.58 16.74
C VAL A 790 11.88 -20.73 17.71
N SER A 791 11.30 -20.39 18.86
CA SER A 791 10.91 -21.36 19.91
C SER A 791 9.40 -21.44 20.16
N GLN A 792 8.57 -20.83 19.27
CA GLN A 792 7.12 -20.93 19.38
C GLN A 792 6.64 -22.37 19.19
N ALA A 793 5.59 -22.73 19.93
CA ALA A 793 5.07 -24.10 19.93
C ALA A 793 4.31 -24.49 18.66
N ASN A 794 3.75 -23.51 17.96
CA ASN A 794 2.96 -23.71 16.74
C ASN A 794 3.03 -22.49 15.81
N VAL A 795 2.56 -22.68 14.58
CA VAL A 795 2.52 -21.65 13.55
C VAL A 795 1.65 -20.45 13.95
N GLU A 796 0.52 -20.70 14.62
CA GLU A 796 -0.41 -19.63 15.04
C GLU A 796 0.25 -18.68 16.06
N ALA A 797 1.03 -19.20 16.99
CA ALA A 797 1.82 -18.37 17.91
C ALA A 797 2.93 -17.59 17.18
N PHE A 798 3.53 -18.18 16.14
CA PHE A 798 4.54 -17.53 15.32
C PHE A 798 3.96 -16.40 14.46
N LYS A 799 2.72 -16.53 13.99
CA LYS A 799 2.01 -15.50 13.22
C LYS A 799 1.53 -14.33 14.09
N ASN A 800 1.43 -14.50 15.38
CA ASN A 800 0.87 -13.49 16.27
C ASN A 800 1.89 -12.35 16.49
N PRO A 801 1.61 -11.13 15.98
CA PRO A 801 2.54 -10.00 16.06
C PRO A 801 2.69 -9.41 17.47
N ASP A 802 1.82 -9.79 18.42
CA ASP A 802 1.86 -9.34 19.81
C ASP A 802 2.84 -10.16 20.66
N ILE A 803 3.23 -11.36 20.21
CA ILE A 803 4.15 -12.25 20.93
C ILE A 803 5.59 -11.97 20.48
N ARG A 804 6.40 -11.42 21.39
CA ARG A 804 7.82 -11.11 21.13
C ARG A 804 8.82 -12.15 21.64
N THR A 805 8.43 -12.88 22.68
CA THR A 805 9.29 -13.88 23.30
C THR A 805 9.21 -15.17 22.53
N GLY A 806 10.35 -15.71 22.11
CA GLY A 806 10.40 -16.95 21.35
C GLY A 806 10.42 -16.80 19.84
N GLY A 807 10.34 -15.57 19.33
CA GLY A 807 10.35 -15.25 17.90
C GLY A 807 8.96 -15.32 17.24
N SER A 808 8.59 -14.28 16.49
CA SER A 808 7.31 -14.18 15.79
C SER A 808 7.40 -13.25 14.58
N ILE A 809 6.42 -13.33 13.68
CA ILE A 809 6.21 -12.36 12.60
C ILE A 809 5.58 -11.11 13.23
N ILE A 810 6.29 -9.99 13.16
CA ILE A 810 5.83 -8.70 13.68
C ILE A 810 5.24 -7.79 12.59
N SER A 811 5.56 -8.09 11.33
CA SER A 811 4.97 -7.42 10.17
C SER A 811 5.03 -8.33 8.96
N SER A 812 4.03 -8.27 8.12
CA SER A 812 4.01 -8.95 6.81
C SER A 812 3.51 -8.01 5.74
N ALA A 813 4.06 -8.15 4.52
CA ALA A 813 3.60 -7.43 3.35
C ALA A 813 3.59 -8.36 2.14
N LYS A 814 2.62 -8.16 1.24
CA LYS A 814 2.48 -8.87 -0.03
C LYS A 814 2.18 -7.87 -1.13
N VAL A 815 2.87 -7.99 -2.25
CA VAL A 815 2.62 -7.18 -3.44
C VAL A 815 2.48 -8.11 -4.64
N GLY A 816 1.34 -8.05 -5.29
CA GLY A 816 1.08 -8.83 -6.50
C GLY A 816 1.90 -8.33 -7.70
N PRO A 817 2.18 -9.19 -8.70
CA PRO A 817 3.00 -8.83 -9.86
C PRO A 817 2.42 -7.67 -10.70
N SER A 818 1.10 -7.59 -10.82
CA SER A 818 0.42 -6.50 -11.55
C SER A 818 0.66 -5.16 -10.87
N VAL A 819 0.49 -5.10 -9.54
CA VAL A 819 0.71 -3.88 -8.76
C VAL A 819 2.18 -3.44 -8.81
N ALA A 820 3.12 -4.39 -8.72
CA ALA A 820 4.56 -4.10 -8.82
C ALA A 820 4.93 -3.47 -10.18
N LYS A 821 4.35 -3.96 -11.27
CA LYS A 821 4.52 -3.36 -12.61
C LYS A 821 3.98 -1.94 -12.65
N ASP A 822 2.77 -1.71 -12.14
CA ASP A 822 2.14 -0.38 -12.14
C ASP A 822 2.95 0.63 -11.33
N ILE A 823 3.48 0.23 -10.17
CA ILE A 823 4.38 1.04 -9.36
C ILE A 823 5.64 1.40 -10.14
N THR A 824 6.23 0.42 -10.86
CA THR A 824 7.45 0.64 -11.66
C THR A 824 7.21 1.65 -12.78
N TYR A 825 6.13 1.49 -13.55
CA TYR A 825 5.79 2.43 -14.62
C TYR A 825 5.42 3.81 -14.07
N GLY A 826 4.62 3.84 -13.00
CA GLY A 826 4.26 5.07 -12.31
C GLY A 826 5.48 5.86 -11.84
N ALA A 827 6.50 5.17 -11.30
CA ALA A 827 7.75 5.78 -10.88
C ALA A 827 8.50 6.46 -12.03
N ILE A 828 8.67 5.75 -13.15
CA ILE A 828 9.36 6.27 -14.33
C ILE A 828 8.62 7.49 -14.90
N ILE A 829 7.30 7.37 -15.05
CA ILE A 829 6.45 8.46 -15.57
C ILE A 829 6.50 9.67 -14.65
N SER A 830 6.46 9.48 -13.32
CA SER A 830 6.50 10.58 -12.35
C SER A 830 7.78 11.38 -12.44
N VAL A 831 8.93 10.72 -12.53
CA VAL A 831 10.24 11.38 -12.71
C VAL A 831 10.30 12.12 -14.04
N ALA A 832 9.82 11.50 -15.12
CA ALA A 832 9.79 12.14 -16.44
C ALA A 832 8.89 13.38 -16.46
N LEU A 833 7.69 13.29 -15.87
CA LEU A 833 6.76 14.42 -15.74
C LEU A 833 7.35 15.55 -14.88
N ALA A 834 8.01 15.21 -13.76
CA ALA A 834 8.64 16.20 -12.89
C ALA A 834 9.72 16.98 -13.66
N LEU A 835 10.62 16.28 -14.35
CA LEU A 835 11.66 16.91 -15.16
C LEU A 835 11.06 17.76 -16.30
N PHE A 836 10.00 17.29 -16.95
CA PHE A 836 9.31 18.02 -18.02
C PHE A 836 8.64 19.30 -17.52
N PHE A 837 7.85 19.24 -16.46
CA PHE A 837 7.17 20.42 -15.93
C PHE A 837 8.14 21.43 -15.32
N ILE A 838 9.21 20.98 -14.68
CA ILE A 838 10.27 21.86 -14.20
C ILE A 838 10.99 22.53 -15.38
N PHE A 839 11.32 21.79 -16.44
CA PHE A 839 11.91 22.36 -17.65
C PHE A 839 11.01 23.46 -18.24
N LEU A 840 9.73 23.15 -18.40
CA LEU A 840 8.75 24.09 -18.93
C LEU A 840 8.62 25.33 -18.04
N TYR A 841 8.56 25.16 -16.73
CA TYR A 841 8.49 26.25 -15.77
C TYR A 841 9.72 27.19 -15.88
N ILE A 842 10.93 26.62 -15.90
CA ILE A 842 12.15 27.40 -16.00
C ILE A 842 12.23 28.12 -17.34
N LEU A 843 11.81 27.45 -18.43
CA LEU A 843 11.75 28.06 -19.76
C LEU A 843 10.82 29.27 -19.81
N LEU A 844 9.63 29.14 -19.24
CA LEU A 844 8.66 30.26 -19.17
C LEU A 844 9.12 31.36 -18.23
N ARG A 845 9.75 31.01 -17.11
CA ARG A 845 10.17 31.96 -16.07
C ARG A 845 11.40 32.78 -16.45
N PHE A 846 12.40 32.12 -17.00
CA PHE A 846 13.66 32.77 -17.37
C PHE A 846 13.72 33.19 -18.85
N ARG A 847 12.80 32.70 -19.67
CA ARG A 847 12.72 32.96 -21.12
C ARG A 847 14.05 32.71 -21.85
N ASN A 848 14.85 31.77 -21.35
CA ASN A 848 16.17 31.45 -21.88
C ASN A 848 16.45 29.97 -21.82
N LEU A 849 16.67 29.35 -22.99
CA LEU A 849 16.97 27.94 -23.15
C LEU A 849 18.24 27.50 -22.40
N GLY A 850 19.23 28.38 -22.24
CA GLY A 850 20.48 28.07 -21.57
C GLY A 850 20.28 27.70 -20.11
N PHE A 851 19.43 28.43 -19.39
CA PHE A 851 19.10 28.14 -17.99
C PHE A 851 18.27 26.84 -17.87
N SER A 852 17.30 26.61 -18.76
CA SER A 852 16.48 25.40 -18.75
C SER A 852 17.30 24.14 -19.02
N ILE A 853 18.17 24.16 -20.05
CA ILE A 853 19.04 23.02 -20.35
C ILE A 853 20.04 22.79 -19.22
N GLY A 854 20.65 23.86 -18.67
CA GLY A 854 21.57 23.77 -17.54
C GLY A 854 20.93 23.12 -16.31
N SER A 855 19.67 23.49 -16.01
CA SER A 855 18.90 22.89 -14.91
C SER A 855 18.66 21.41 -15.14
N ILE A 856 18.14 21.02 -16.30
CA ILE A 856 17.77 19.62 -16.56
C ILE A 856 19.00 18.72 -16.58
N VAL A 857 20.10 19.13 -17.21
CA VAL A 857 21.34 18.34 -17.20
C VAL A 857 21.85 18.13 -15.78
N ALA A 858 21.77 19.14 -14.92
CA ALA A 858 22.20 19.03 -13.54
C ALA A 858 21.23 18.15 -12.73
N LEU A 859 19.90 18.28 -12.89
CA LEU A 859 18.92 17.44 -12.21
C LEU A 859 19.03 15.97 -12.62
N PHE A 860 19.26 15.71 -13.91
CA PHE A 860 19.51 14.36 -14.39
C PHE A 860 20.76 13.75 -13.75
N PHE A 861 21.84 14.52 -13.64
CA PHE A 861 23.06 14.09 -12.98
C PHE A 861 22.86 13.86 -11.48
N ASP A 862 22.07 14.70 -10.80
CA ASP A 862 21.76 14.53 -9.37
C ASP A 862 21.01 13.20 -9.15
N THR A 863 20.00 12.95 -9.96
CA THR A 863 19.23 11.69 -9.92
C THR A 863 20.12 10.48 -10.21
N LEU A 864 20.93 10.55 -11.27
CA LEU A 864 21.89 9.50 -11.63
C LEU A 864 22.89 9.23 -10.50
N THR A 865 23.33 10.26 -9.80
CA THR A 865 24.28 10.11 -8.69
C THR A 865 23.66 9.40 -7.52
N VAL A 866 22.42 9.75 -7.13
CA VAL A 866 21.72 9.08 -6.03
C VAL A 866 21.49 7.60 -6.37
N VAL A 867 20.91 7.30 -7.54
CA VAL A 867 20.67 5.94 -8.02
C VAL A 867 21.97 5.15 -8.18
N GLY A 868 23.02 5.81 -8.70
CA GLY A 868 24.33 5.19 -8.88
C GLY A 868 25.04 4.81 -7.59
N ILE A 869 24.94 5.65 -6.56
CA ILE A 869 25.49 5.35 -5.23
C ILE A 869 24.70 4.19 -4.60
N TYR A 870 23.39 4.14 -4.74
CA TYR A 870 22.58 3.00 -4.30
C TYR A 870 23.03 1.70 -4.99
N SER A 871 23.22 1.73 -6.32
CA SER A 871 23.74 0.57 -7.07
C SER A 871 25.15 0.17 -6.64
N LEU A 872 26.01 1.13 -6.32
CA LEU A 872 27.40 0.86 -5.95
C LEU A 872 27.54 0.29 -4.53
N CYS A 873 26.75 0.82 -3.58
CA CYS A 873 26.95 0.61 -2.15
C CYS A 873 26.03 -0.45 -1.54
N TRP A 874 25.00 -0.95 -2.26
CA TRP A 874 24.12 -1.96 -1.69
C TRP A 874 24.90 -3.25 -1.33
N GLY A 875 24.58 -3.82 -0.19
CA GLY A 875 25.29 -4.97 0.37
C GLY A 875 26.58 -4.63 1.16
N TRP A 876 27.07 -3.37 1.12
CA TRP A 876 28.25 -2.95 1.89
C TRP A 876 27.90 -2.05 3.09
N MET A 877 26.75 -1.38 3.00
CA MET A 877 26.30 -0.50 4.07
C MET A 877 25.66 -1.29 5.22
N PRO A 878 25.81 -0.84 6.48
CA PRO A 878 25.21 -1.49 7.64
C PRO A 878 23.69 -1.30 7.74
N PHE A 879 23.04 -0.75 6.73
CA PHE A 879 21.61 -0.54 6.62
C PHE A 879 21.14 -0.85 5.21
N SER A 880 19.83 -1.12 5.04
CA SER A 880 19.25 -1.48 3.75
C SER A 880 19.27 -0.31 2.78
N LEU A 881 19.77 -0.55 1.57
CA LEU A 881 19.69 0.32 0.39
C LEU A 881 18.73 -0.27 -0.66
N GLU A 882 17.68 -0.94 -0.20
CA GLU A 882 16.61 -1.38 -1.09
C GLU A 882 15.84 -0.17 -1.64
N ILE A 883 15.55 -0.25 -2.91
CA ILE A 883 14.68 0.72 -3.59
C ILE A 883 13.24 0.27 -3.40
N ASP A 884 12.48 1.06 -2.68
CA ASP A 884 11.06 0.91 -2.39
C ASP A 884 10.26 2.11 -2.92
N GLN A 885 8.98 2.15 -2.69
CA GLN A 885 8.15 3.29 -3.06
C GLN A 885 8.61 4.60 -2.40
N THR A 886 9.12 4.55 -1.15
CA THR A 886 9.58 5.75 -0.44
C THR A 886 10.82 6.36 -1.08
N PHE A 887 11.67 5.54 -1.71
CA PHE A 887 12.83 6.00 -2.49
C PHE A 887 12.40 6.84 -3.70
N ILE A 888 11.27 6.50 -4.38
CA ILE A 888 10.73 7.33 -5.47
C ILE A 888 10.36 8.71 -4.93
N GLY A 889 9.70 8.74 -3.77
CA GLY A 889 9.39 9.97 -3.05
C GLY A 889 10.64 10.80 -2.76
N ALA A 890 11.72 10.15 -2.33
CA ALA A 890 13.01 10.81 -2.10
C ALA A 890 13.60 11.40 -3.38
N ILE A 891 13.62 10.67 -4.49
CA ILE A 891 14.12 11.15 -5.80
C ILE A 891 13.33 12.37 -6.28
N LEU A 892 12.01 12.32 -6.26
CA LEU A 892 11.17 13.45 -6.67
C LEU A 892 11.38 14.66 -5.75
N THR A 893 11.55 14.42 -4.47
CA THR A 893 11.86 15.48 -3.49
C THR A 893 13.24 16.09 -3.73
N VAL A 894 14.25 15.26 -4.03
CA VAL A 894 15.61 15.72 -4.41
C VAL A 894 15.55 16.61 -5.65
N ILE A 895 14.79 16.21 -6.68
CA ILE A 895 14.58 17.02 -7.89
C ILE A 895 13.97 18.37 -7.52
N GLY A 896 12.91 18.39 -6.69
CA GLY A 896 12.24 19.61 -6.23
C GLY A 896 13.13 20.51 -5.36
N TYR A 897 13.97 19.92 -4.51
CA TYR A 897 14.91 20.67 -3.68
C TYR A 897 16.11 21.18 -4.47
N SER A 898 16.72 20.34 -5.29
CA SER A 898 17.92 20.66 -6.04
C SER A 898 17.69 21.79 -7.05
N ILE A 899 16.48 21.92 -7.61
CA ILE A 899 16.15 23.02 -8.51
C ILE A 899 16.13 24.37 -7.79
N ASN A 900 15.82 24.40 -6.50
CA ASN A 900 15.80 25.62 -5.70
C ASN A 900 17.14 26.36 -5.74
N ASP A 901 18.24 25.67 -5.45
CA ASP A 901 19.59 26.26 -5.52
C ASP A 901 19.95 26.79 -6.92
N LYS A 902 19.54 26.05 -7.97
CA LYS A 902 19.78 26.41 -9.34
C LYS A 902 19.04 27.71 -9.73
N VAL A 903 17.76 27.84 -9.36
CA VAL A 903 16.92 29.00 -9.59
C VAL A 903 17.52 30.24 -8.93
N VAL A 904 18.00 30.12 -7.70
CA VAL A 904 18.63 31.20 -6.94
C VAL A 904 19.90 31.73 -7.62
N VAL A 905 20.78 30.81 -8.04
CA VAL A 905 22.01 31.17 -8.76
C VAL A 905 21.68 31.81 -10.10
N PHE A 906 20.71 31.29 -10.85
CA PHE A 906 20.29 31.81 -12.13
C PHE A 906 19.60 33.18 -12.02
N ASP A 907 18.80 33.40 -10.97
CA ASP A 907 18.20 34.71 -10.73
C ASP A 907 19.28 35.76 -10.47
N ARG A 908 20.33 35.40 -9.71
CA ARG A 908 21.50 36.30 -9.51
C ARG A 908 22.28 36.55 -10.78
N ILE A 909 22.50 35.52 -11.59
CA ILE A 909 23.15 35.69 -12.90
C ILE A 909 22.32 36.63 -13.78
N ARG A 910 20.98 36.45 -13.81
CA ARG A 910 20.07 37.32 -14.57
C ARG A 910 20.08 38.76 -14.05
N GLU A 911 20.09 38.94 -12.72
CA GLU A 911 20.22 40.29 -12.12
C GLU A 911 21.51 40.96 -12.53
N ASN A 912 22.66 40.26 -12.42
CA ASN A 912 23.97 40.82 -12.80
C ASN A 912 24.09 41.07 -14.32
N LEU A 913 23.48 40.26 -15.18
CA LEU A 913 23.40 40.48 -16.61
C LEU A 913 22.68 41.79 -16.95
N LYS A 914 21.63 42.16 -16.17
CA LYS A 914 20.91 43.43 -16.33
C LYS A 914 21.70 44.63 -15.79
N LEU A 915 22.39 44.47 -14.66
CA LEU A 915 23.14 45.52 -13.99
C LEU A 915 24.46 45.85 -14.73
N HIS A 916 25.13 44.82 -15.27
CA HIS A 916 26.45 44.92 -15.89
C HIS A 916 26.47 44.32 -17.31
N PRO A 917 25.71 44.86 -18.28
CA PRO A 917 25.56 44.25 -19.60
C PRO A 917 26.84 44.22 -20.42
N LYS A 918 27.82 45.08 -20.11
CA LYS A 918 29.12 45.18 -20.82
C LYS A 918 30.23 44.31 -20.20
N GLN A 919 29.98 43.68 -19.05
CA GLN A 919 30.98 42.86 -18.35
C GLN A 919 31.20 41.57 -19.11
N ASP A 920 32.47 41.06 -19.09
CA ASP A 920 32.74 39.72 -19.62
C ASP A 920 31.90 38.65 -18.91
N ARG A 921 31.30 37.80 -19.70
CA ARG A 921 30.33 36.79 -19.21
C ARG A 921 30.96 35.78 -18.26
N GLU A 922 32.23 35.36 -18.48
CA GLU A 922 32.92 34.45 -17.59
C GLU A 922 33.11 35.08 -16.22
N THR A 923 33.55 36.32 -16.18
CA THR A 923 33.71 37.08 -14.96
C THR A 923 32.39 37.32 -14.25
N LEU A 924 31.30 37.59 -15.00
CA LEU A 924 29.97 37.83 -14.47
C LEU A 924 29.38 36.56 -13.84
N PHE A 925 29.49 35.41 -14.51
CA PHE A 925 29.04 34.13 -13.96
C PHE A 925 29.83 33.78 -12.71
N ASN A 926 31.16 33.88 -12.70
CA ASN A 926 32.00 33.67 -11.52
C ASN A 926 31.61 34.58 -10.35
N SER A 927 31.43 35.86 -10.60
CA SER A 927 31.02 36.85 -9.60
C SER A 927 29.63 36.49 -9.02
N SER A 928 28.66 36.13 -9.86
CA SER A 928 27.29 35.77 -9.44
C SER A 928 27.28 34.54 -8.55
N ILE A 929 28.03 33.49 -8.90
CA ILE A 929 28.14 32.24 -8.09
C ILE A 929 28.81 32.57 -6.76
N ASN A 930 29.93 33.32 -6.75
CA ASN A 930 30.60 33.67 -5.50
C ASN A 930 29.72 34.52 -4.57
N GLN A 931 28.88 35.41 -5.10
CA GLN A 931 27.91 36.20 -4.34
C GLN A 931 26.80 35.35 -3.70
N THR A 932 26.40 34.25 -4.34
CA THR A 932 25.36 33.35 -3.81
C THR A 932 25.92 32.22 -2.96
N LEU A 933 27.23 31.98 -2.92
CA LEU A 933 27.86 30.81 -2.32
C LEU A 933 27.55 30.66 -0.82
N ALA A 934 27.72 31.71 -0.05
CA ALA A 934 27.47 31.71 1.38
C ALA A 934 26.01 31.34 1.70
N ARG A 935 25.06 31.85 0.93
CA ARG A 935 23.66 31.60 1.02
C ARG A 935 23.34 30.13 0.67
N THR A 936 23.80 29.62 -0.46
CA THR A 936 23.61 28.25 -0.92
C THR A 936 24.14 27.23 0.10
N ILE A 937 25.32 27.50 0.70
CA ILE A 937 25.86 26.63 1.76
C ILE A 937 25.00 26.69 3.02
N ASN A 938 24.53 27.87 3.44
CA ASN A 938 23.69 27.98 4.63
C ASN A 938 22.35 27.27 4.49
N THR A 939 21.71 27.38 3.32
CA THR A 939 20.43 26.68 3.05
C THR A 939 20.62 25.17 3.02
N SER A 940 21.66 24.69 2.33
CA SER A 940 21.97 23.27 2.29
C SER A 940 22.40 22.72 3.64
N ALA A 941 23.16 23.48 4.45
CA ALA A 941 23.58 23.09 5.79
C ALA A 941 22.39 22.96 6.75
N SER A 942 21.42 23.89 6.74
CA SER A 942 20.23 23.80 7.59
C SER A 942 19.40 22.55 7.28
N THR A 943 19.19 22.23 6.02
CA THR A 943 18.47 21.02 5.61
C THR A 943 19.27 19.76 5.91
N LEU A 944 20.59 19.77 5.66
CA LEU A 944 21.48 18.64 5.92
C LEU A 944 21.52 18.27 7.43
N ILE A 945 21.56 19.27 8.31
CA ILE A 945 21.50 19.06 9.77
C ILE A 945 20.25 18.27 10.16
N VAL A 946 19.09 18.69 9.62
CA VAL A 946 17.82 18.03 9.90
C VAL A 946 17.82 16.58 9.38
N LEU A 947 18.29 16.38 8.14
CA LEU A 947 18.36 15.05 7.52
C LEU A 947 19.34 14.12 8.25
N LEU A 948 20.45 14.62 8.74
CA LEU A 948 21.40 13.84 9.56
C LEU A 948 20.78 13.43 10.89
N CYS A 949 20.02 14.30 11.55
CA CYS A 949 19.29 13.92 12.75
C CYS A 949 18.31 12.77 12.48
N ILE A 950 17.56 12.83 11.37
CA ILE A 950 16.63 11.75 10.99
C ILE A 950 17.41 10.47 10.65
N PHE A 951 18.50 10.58 9.91
CA PHE A 951 19.31 9.43 9.50
C PHE A 951 19.86 8.64 10.68
N PHE A 952 20.37 9.33 11.70
CA PHE A 952 20.96 8.67 12.86
C PHE A 952 19.93 8.24 13.92
N LEU A 953 18.84 8.96 14.08
CA LEU A 953 17.89 8.79 15.18
C LEU A 953 16.50 8.29 14.73
N GLY A 954 16.16 8.39 13.45
CA GLY A 954 14.82 8.20 12.92
C GLY A 954 14.39 6.74 12.70
N GLY A 955 15.22 5.75 13.05
CA GLY A 955 14.89 4.34 12.87
C GLY A 955 15.11 3.83 11.44
N GLU A 956 15.00 2.51 11.26
CA GLU A 956 15.32 1.83 9.99
C GLU A 956 14.35 2.22 8.84
N SER A 957 13.07 2.40 9.14
CA SER A 957 12.04 2.65 8.12
C SER A 957 12.27 3.91 7.29
N ILE A 958 12.91 4.94 7.88
CA ILE A 958 13.17 6.22 7.19
C ILE A 958 14.65 6.47 6.92
N ARG A 959 15.53 5.53 7.30
CA ARG A 959 16.99 5.70 7.16
C ARG A 959 17.42 5.73 5.71
N SER A 960 16.96 4.78 4.89
CA SER A 960 17.23 4.75 3.44
C SER A 960 16.72 6.02 2.74
N PHE A 961 15.47 6.42 3.00
CA PHE A 961 14.90 7.68 2.51
C PHE A 961 15.78 8.90 2.87
N SER A 962 16.17 9.01 4.15
CA SER A 962 17.00 10.12 4.62
C SER A 962 18.38 10.12 3.96
N PHE A 963 18.97 8.95 3.73
CA PHE A 963 20.25 8.81 3.04
C PHE A 963 20.15 9.29 1.59
N ALA A 964 19.12 8.91 0.84
CA ALA A 964 18.87 9.40 -0.51
C ALA A 964 18.74 10.94 -0.53
N MET A 965 18.02 11.50 0.45
CA MET A 965 17.86 12.95 0.58
C MET A 965 19.19 13.66 0.93
N ILE A 966 20.02 13.11 1.82
CA ILE A 966 21.35 13.64 2.14
C ILE A 966 22.22 13.70 0.89
N LEU A 967 22.28 12.63 0.12
CA LEU A 967 22.99 12.58 -1.16
C LEU A 967 22.45 13.65 -2.12
N GLY A 968 21.12 13.73 -2.24
CA GLY A 968 20.45 14.70 -3.10
C GLY A 968 20.74 16.15 -2.75
N VAL A 969 20.74 16.50 -1.46
CA VAL A 969 21.08 17.85 -0.99
C VAL A 969 22.55 18.17 -1.27
N VAL A 970 23.46 17.27 -0.92
CA VAL A 970 24.92 17.48 -1.11
C VAL A 970 25.27 17.61 -2.61
N PHE A 971 24.83 16.63 -3.42
CA PHE A 971 25.16 16.64 -4.85
C PHE A 971 24.36 17.69 -5.60
N GLY A 972 23.10 17.97 -5.20
CA GLY A 972 22.28 19.04 -5.77
C GLY A 972 22.90 20.42 -5.60
N THR A 973 23.49 20.69 -4.43
CA THR A 973 24.23 21.93 -4.18
C THR A 973 25.51 22.01 -5.02
N LEU A 974 26.26 20.92 -5.10
CA LEU A 974 27.46 20.87 -5.93
C LEU A 974 27.13 21.01 -7.42
N SER A 975 26.06 20.36 -7.89
CA SER A 975 25.68 20.41 -9.30
C SER A 975 25.17 21.78 -9.73
N SER A 976 24.57 22.58 -8.85
CA SER A 976 24.14 23.95 -9.14
C SER A 976 25.33 24.85 -9.53
N ILE A 977 26.45 24.64 -8.84
CA ILE A 977 27.69 25.42 -9.04
C ILE A 977 28.50 24.84 -10.21
N PHE A 978 28.76 23.55 -10.22
CA PHE A 978 29.74 22.89 -11.08
C PHE A 978 29.17 22.30 -12.38
N ILE A 979 27.83 22.15 -12.51
CA ILE A 979 27.18 21.60 -13.70
C ILE A 979 26.19 22.59 -14.29
N ALA A 980 25.17 23.02 -13.53
CA ALA A 980 24.09 23.85 -14.07
C ALA A 980 24.59 25.19 -14.61
N SER A 981 25.40 25.92 -13.84
CA SER A 981 25.93 27.24 -14.22
C SER A 981 26.91 27.16 -15.38
N PRO A 982 27.89 26.20 -15.42
CA PRO A 982 28.76 26.07 -16.59
C PRO A 982 28.05 25.63 -17.87
N VAL A 983 27.05 24.74 -17.79
CA VAL A 983 26.23 24.36 -18.96
C VAL A 983 25.45 25.56 -19.50
N ALA A 984 24.80 26.31 -18.61
CA ALA A 984 24.09 27.52 -18.96
C ALA A 984 25.03 28.54 -19.66
N TYR A 985 26.25 28.70 -19.11
CA TYR A 985 27.27 29.55 -19.71
C TYR A 985 27.67 29.10 -21.12
N MET A 986 27.90 27.79 -21.35
CA MET A 986 28.27 27.26 -22.67
C MET A 986 27.16 27.46 -23.71
N VAL A 987 25.90 27.23 -23.33
CA VAL A 987 24.75 27.46 -24.24
C VAL A 987 24.60 28.96 -24.58
N LEU A 988 24.77 29.83 -23.58
CA LEU A 988 24.68 31.27 -23.75
C LEU A 988 25.86 31.88 -24.55
N LYS A 989 27.05 31.26 -24.45
CA LYS A 989 28.23 31.69 -25.24
C LYS A 989 28.06 31.40 -26.73
N ARG A 990 27.32 30.33 -27.09
CA ARG A 990 27.03 29.98 -28.50
C ARG A 990 25.97 30.88 -29.15
N LYS A 991 25.06 31.49 -28.39
CA LYS A 991 24.09 32.49 -28.88
C LYS A 991 24.67 33.89 -28.65
N THR A 992 24.89 34.63 -29.70
CA THR A 992 25.00 36.08 -29.62
C THR A 992 23.66 36.61 -29.13
N ILE A 993 23.58 36.98 -27.87
CA ILE A 993 22.35 37.50 -27.29
C ILE A 993 22.13 38.89 -27.90
N ASP A 994 21.04 39.04 -28.64
CA ASP A 994 20.52 40.34 -28.98
C ASP A 994 20.21 41.08 -27.68
N THR A 995 20.95 42.14 -27.39
CA THR A 995 20.82 42.95 -26.17
C THR A 995 19.41 43.49 -25.98
N ASN A 996 18.55 43.45 -26.99
CA ASN A 996 17.16 43.84 -26.97
C ASN A 996 16.22 42.78 -26.31
N GLU A 997 16.57 41.50 -26.28
CA GLU A 997 15.77 40.50 -25.63
C GLU A 997 15.96 40.46 -24.08
N VAL A 998 17.18 40.82 -23.62
CA VAL A 998 17.49 40.89 -22.18
C VAL A 998 16.83 42.10 -21.51
N ALA A 999 16.59 43.18 -22.26
CA ALA A 999 15.92 44.37 -21.76
C ALA A 999 14.38 44.22 -21.69
N LYS A 1000 13.80 43.29 -22.45
CA LYS A 1000 12.34 42.97 -22.43
C LYS A 1000 11.92 41.89 -21.45
N ALA A 1001 12.83 41.10 -20.92
CA ALA A 1001 12.60 40.10 -19.90
C ALA A 1001 12.89 40.65 -18.48
#